data_f0b80747699b93f4bd8becf803466200
#
_entry.id   f0b80747699b93f4bd8becf803466200
#
_cell.length_a   1.000
_cell.length_b   1.000
_cell.length_c   1.000
_cell.angle_alpha   90.00
_cell.angle_beta   90.00
_cell.angle_gamma   90.00
#
_symmetry.space_group_name_H-M   'P 1'
#
loop_
_entity.id
_entity.type
_entity.pdbx_description
1 polymer ?
#
loop_
_entity_poly.entity_id
_entity_poly.type
_entity_poly.pdbx_seq_one_letter_code
_entity_poly.pdbx_strand_id
1 'polypeptide(L)'
;DRAFIPAEHLVLAYRLNIDVVCEGGQYLLSGQTAQVLLNISLAGANDRGSWEGKSGLEFVNHHAEYEVKPRVTYRIGTRMAKPEKVSRREMKPPIHGLIPVGHDISTRLISDAVSMGRKPVQIGWRYSPDHVKMEIKAESIREQVKEGRANPTWLTTETVCPQSGNATEFLYSPSWSDPKSSWPVYDFREKWDEAVQMVGYRNNKLKGVKGLTSQEKFPEHMGKALLRSKHGITVFRDGTVRFDMVDMTLTHFKPYEIGISVEKCKELGYDTDCYGEPLERNDQIVELRVQDFVAPTSLKDELLKTANFVDDELVRLYNQAPFYSCNTGDDLVGHLFATLAPHTSGAILCRLIGFTDIKGGYFHPYSVAGRRRNSDGDIDCVILLLDCLVNFSRSFLSANRGGQMDAPLILTTRLKPSEIDKEAMNVDSGFSYSVAFYEATQNKILPSLLDEYASFVEHRLGTEGQYEGIGFTHDTDHIAEGPKRNPYTSLPNMKAKVDAQFTLGALLHGVDNQDQSSRLLDRHLLRDMRGNIRAFGQQAVRCLKCNHSYRRPPLTKKCRQIKDTKIQDICMFCGEANPNGKEECTACGESLEVVEICGGKLTLTVYPKSVSKYRELMTYLINKYGCSDYNRQKFNLFNDWLDDLFDSGSKQQTLDDFFG
;
A
#
# COMPACT_ATOMS: atom_id res chain seq x y z
N ASP A 1 -8.46 14.81 -51.14
CA ASP A 1 -8.99 13.47 -51.42
C ASP A 1 -10.11 13.19 -50.44
N ARG A 2 -11.22 12.70 -50.96
CA ARG A 2 -12.43 12.35 -50.18
C ARG A 2 -12.81 10.91 -50.49
N ALA A 3 -13.12 10.14 -49.46
CA ALA A 3 -13.58 8.77 -49.59
C ALA A 3 -14.97 8.61 -48.98
N PHE A 4 -15.89 8.00 -49.68
CA PHE A 4 -17.20 7.62 -49.13
C PHE A 4 -17.08 6.28 -48.41
N ILE A 5 -17.64 6.18 -47.23
CA ILE A 5 -17.74 4.92 -46.52
C ILE A 5 -19.18 4.47 -46.35
N PRO A 6 -19.46 3.17 -46.47
CA PRO A 6 -20.75 2.61 -46.09
C PRO A 6 -21.08 2.87 -44.62
N ALA A 7 -22.37 3.04 -44.31
CA ALA A 7 -22.84 3.27 -42.95
C ALA A 7 -22.41 2.14 -41.99
N GLU A 8 -22.30 0.94 -42.46
CA GLU A 8 -21.84 -0.24 -41.71
C GLU A 8 -20.38 -0.13 -41.23
N HIS A 9 -19.54 0.67 -41.93
CA HIS A 9 -18.14 0.90 -41.54
C HIS A 9 -17.95 2.18 -40.72
N LEU A 10 -19.01 2.93 -40.47
CA LEU A 10 -18.95 4.19 -39.74
C LEU A 10 -18.46 4.00 -38.31
N VAL A 11 -18.87 2.93 -37.62
CA VAL A 11 -18.41 2.58 -36.29
C VAL A 11 -16.89 2.36 -36.27
N LEU A 12 -16.33 1.75 -37.29
CA LEU A 12 -14.87 1.57 -37.39
C LEU A 12 -14.16 2.92 -37.56
N ALA A 13 -14.69 3.83 -38.37
CA ALA A 13 -14.13 5.17 -38.51
C ALA A 13 -14.11 5.92 -37.17
N TYR A 14 -15.20 5.91 -36.41
CA TYR A 14 -15.28 6.51 -35.12
C TYR A 14 -14.32 5.87 -34.10
N ARG A 15 -14.21 4.55 -34.09
CA ARG A 15 -13.24 3.84 -33.20
C ARG A 15 -11.80 4.23 -33.51
N LEU A 16 -11.47 4.54 -34.72
CA LEU A 16 -10.16 4.99 -35.17
C LEU A 16 -9.96 6.50 -34.99
N ASN A 17 -10.92 7.19 -34.36
CA ASN A 17 -10.94 8.65 -34.22
C ASN A 17 -10.74 9.41 -35.52
N ILE A 18 -11.43 8.96 -36.54
CA ILE A 18 -11.39 9.55 -37.87
C ILE A 18 -12.54 10.54 -37.99
N ASP A 19 -12.23 11.76 -38.43
CA ASP A 19 -13.25 12.76 -38.71
C ASP A 19 -14.11 12.32 -39.86
N VAL A 20 -15.42 12.17 -39.62
CA VAL A 20 -16.44 11.82 -40.60
C VAL A 20 -17.38 12.98 -40.75
N VAL A 21 -17.59 13.39 -42.00
CA VAL A 21 -18.56 14.43 -42.37
C VAL A 21 -19.74 13.78 -43.07
N CYS A 22 -20.95 14.09 -42.64
CA CYS A 22 -22.17 13.65 -43.33
C CYS A 22 -22.64 14.73 -44.33
N GLU A 23 -22.55 14.44 -45.60
CA GLU A 23 -23.04 15.33 -46.66
C GLU A 23 -24.07 14.58 -47.52
N GLY A 24 -25.30 15.08 -47.57
CA GLY A 24 -26.36 14.49 -48.42
C GLY A 24 -26.75 13.04 -48.09
N GLY A 25 -26.58 12.62 -46.82
CA GLY A 25 -26.86 11.25 -46.39
C GLY A 25 -25.72 10.26 -46.67
N GLN A 26 -24.59 10.75 -47.12
CA GLN A 26 -23.37 9.95 -47.29
C GLN A 26 -22.30 10.36 -46.31
N TYR A 27 -21.53 9.38 -45.84
CA TYR A 27 -20.45 9.61 -44.89
C TYR A 27 -19.11 9.75 -45.63
N LEU A 28 -18.43 10.86 -45.36
CA LEU A 28 -17.19 11.25 -46.03
C LEU A 28 -16.03 11.24 -45.04
N LEU A 29 -14.95 10.57 -45.40
CA LEU A 29 -13.66 10.70 -44.79
C LEU A 29 -12.83 11.75 -45.52
N SER A 30 -12.15 12.63 -44.81
CA SER A 30 -11.31 13.67 -45.41
C SER A 30 -9.90 13.69 -44.83
N GLY A 31 -8.96 14.24 -45.61
CA GLY A 31 -7.60 14.49 -45.19
C GLY A 31 -6.66 13.28 -45.16
N GLN A 32 -5.54 13.42 -44.44
CA GLN A 32 -4.50 12.40 -44.40
C GLN A 32 -4.98 11.06 -43.85
N THR A 33 -5.94 11.07 -42.94
CA THR A 33 -6.50 9.85 -42.33
C THR A 33 -7.29 9.03 -43.33
N ALA A 34 -8.04 9.70 -44.20
CA ALA A 34 -8.74 9.02 -45.33
C ALA A 34 -7.74 8.35 -46.27
N GLN A 35 -6.64 9.01 -46.56
CA GLN A 35 -5.58 8.49 -47.43
C GLN A 35 -4.87 7.28 -46.83
N VAL A 36 -4.59 7.32 -45.52
CA VAL A 36 -3.99 6.18 -44.77
C VAL A 36 -4.92 4.97 -44.78
N LEU A 37 -6.21 5.14 -44.49
CA LEU A 37 -7.17 4.05 -44.51
C LEU A 37 -7.37 3.48 -45.92
N LEU A 38 -7.41 4.33 -46.95
CA LEU A 38 -7.47 3.91 -48.31
C LEU A 38 -6.23 3.10 -48.70
N ASN A 39 -5.06 3.56 -48.35
CA ASN A 39 -3.82 2.84 -48.64
C ASN A 39 -3.78 1.48 -47.98
N ILE A 40 -4.14 1.39 -46.69
CA ILE A 40 -4.21 0.12 -45.95
C ILE A 40 -5.29 -0.79 -46.55
N SER A 41 -6.46 -0.26 -46.86
CA SER A 41 -7.57 -1.04 -47.41
C SER A 41 -7.29 -1.54 -48.83
N LEU A 42 -6.67 -0.71 -49.66
CA LEU A 42 -6.31 -1.08 -51.04
C LEU A 42 -5.12 -2.05 -51.08
N ALA A 43 -4.10 -1.83 -50.24
CA ALA A 43 -3.00 -2.76 -50.13
C ALA A 43 -3.47 -4.14 -49.61
N GLY A 44 -4.31 -4.17 -48.58
CA GLY A 44 -4.91 -5.40 -48.10
C GLY A 44 -5.84 -6.11 -49.07
N ALA A 45 -6.48 -5.37 -49.99
CA ALA A 45 -7.31 -5.98 -51.02
C ALA A 45 -6.51 -6.72 -52.08
N ASN A 46 -5.31 -6.28 -52.38
CA ASN A 46 -4.42 -6.91 -53.37
C ASN A 46 -3.59 -8.07 -52.76
N ASP A 47 -3.42 -8.14 -51.47
CA ASP A 47 -2.50 -9.07 -50.80
C ASP A 47 -3.20 -10.10 -49.89
N ARG A 48 -4.50 -10.32 -50.09
CA ARG A 48 -5.33 -11.22 -49.26
C ARG A 48 -4.85 -12.67 -49.14
N GLY A 49 -3.85 -13.08 -49.91
CA GLY A 49 -3.34 -14.45 -49.90
C GLY A 49 -1.97 -14.66 -49.28
N SER A 50 -1.23 -13.61 -48.94
CA SER A 50 0.19 -13.72 -48.55
C SER A 50 0.50 -13.23 -47.12
N TRP A 51 -0.48 -12.67 -46.39
CA TRP A 51 -0.22 -12.21 -45.04
C TRP A 51 -0.17 -13.36 -44.05
N GLU A 52 1.03 -13.59 -43.49
CA GLU A 52 1.28 -14.58 -42.45
C GLU A 52 1.53 -13.94 -41.07
N GLY A 53 1.27 -12.65 -40.88
CA GLY A 53 1.46 -11.92 -39.64
C GLY A 53 0.54 -12.40 -38.50
N LYS A 54 0.99 -12.25 -37.27
CA LYS A 54 0.32 -12.78 -36.08
C LYS A 54 -0.72 -11.84 -35.46
N SER A 55 -0.71 -10.55 -35.80
CA SER A 55 -1.62 -9.56 -35.21
C SER A 55 -2.09 -8.52 -36.22
N GLY A 56 -3.21 -7.85 -35.91
CA GLY A 56 -3.70 -6.71 -36.67
C GLY A 56 -2.74 -5.53 -36.67
N LEU A 57 -1.98 -5.34 -35.65
CA LEU A 57 -0.94 -4.29 -35.55
C LEU A 57 0.22 -4.54 -36.51
N GLU A 58 0.67 -5.80 -36.61
CA GLU A 58 1.69 -6.19 -37.57
C GLU A 58 1.20 -6.01 -39.03
N PHE A 59 -0.08 -6.33 -39.28
CA PHE A 59 -0.69 -6.08 -40.58
C PHE A 59 -0.68 -4.60 -40.96
N VAL A 60 -1.09 -3.73 -40.01
CA VAL A 60 -1.07 -2.28 -40.21
C VAL A 60 0.34 -1.78 -40.48
N ASN A 61 1.32 -2.22 -39.68
CA ASN A 61 2.70 -1.81 -39.82
C ASN A 61 3.38 -2.33 -41.09
N HIS A 62 2.92 -3.48 -41.62
CA HIS A 62 3.40 -4.00 -42.88
C HIS A 62 2.96 -3.11 -44.07
N HIS A 63 1.75 -2.55 -44.03
CA HIS A 63 1.18 -1.77 -45.10
C HIS A 63 1.26 -0.24 -44.92
N ALA A 64 1.63 0.23 -43.73
CA ALA A 64 1.73 1.65 -43.42
C ALA A 64 3.14 2.18 -43.71
N GLU A 65 3.23 3.44 -44.18
CA GLU A 65 4.50 4.15 -44.39
C GLU A 65 5.14 4.64 -43.08
N TYR A 66 4.51 4.38 -41.94
CA TYR A 66 4.95 4.78 -40.60
C TYR A 66 4.70 3.65 -39.58
N GLU A 67 5.49 3.63 -38.56
CA GLU A 67 5.39 2.63 -37.47
C GLU A 67 4.29 2.99 -36.49
N VAL A 68 3.27 2.16 -36.35
CA VAL A 68 2.27 2.22 -35.28
C VAL A 68 2.75 1.37 -34.13
N LYS A 69 2.97 2.00 -32.97
CA LYS A 69 3.46 1.33 -31.75
C LYS A 69 2.33 1.08 -30.77
N PRO A 70 2.29 -0.08 -30.14
CA PRO A 70 1.39 -0.31 -29.03
C PRO A 70 1.82 0.58 -27.87
N ARG A 71 0.94 1.43 -27.35
CA ARG A 71 1.26 2.31 -26.23
C ARG A 71 0.75 1.80 -24.92
N VAL A 72 -0.46 1.34 -24.90
CA VAL A 72 -1.20 1.00 -23.69
C VAL A 72 -2.15 -0.13 -24.03
N THR A 73 -2.29 -1.04 -23.09
CA THR A 73 -3.32 -2.08 -23.16
C THR A 73 -4.67 -1.47 -22.89
N TYR A 74 -5.61 -1.62 -23.83
CA TYR A 74 -6.99 -1.22 -23.68
C TYR A 74 -7.87 -2.45 -23.64
N ARG A 75 -8.52 -2.61 -22.55
CA ARG A 75 -9.69 -3.48 -22.50
C ARG A 75 -10.72 -2.77 -21.64
N ILE A 76 -11.99 -2.90 -21.95
CA ILE A 76 -13.01 -2.38 -21.05
C ILE A 76 -12.82 -3.01 -19.69
N GLY A 77 -12.81 -2.19 -18.65
CA GLY A 77 -12.49 -2.58 -17.30
C GLY A 77 -11.00 -2.65 -16.96
N THR A 78 -10.10 -2.46 -17.96
CA THR A 78 -8.67 -2.29 -17.67
C THR A 78 -8.36 -0.83 -17.44
N ARG A 79 -7.74 -0.50 -16.32
CA ARG A 79 -7.36 0.87 -15.97
C ARG A 79 -5.87 0.98 -15.71
N MET A 80 -5.24 2.02 -16.26
CA MET A 80 -3.83 2.32 -16.04
C MET A 80 -3.64 2.87 -14.64
N ALA A 81 -2.79 2.23 -13.88
CA ALA A 81 -2.38 2.67 -12.57
C ALA A 81 -1.01 3.34 -12.61
N LYS A 82 -0.78 4.23 -11.67
CA LYS A 82 0.51 4.89 -11.43
C LYS A 82 0.80 4.96 -9.93
N PRO A 83 2.04 4.99 -9.54
CA PRO A 83 3.20 4.37 -10.17
C PRO A 83 3.09 2.87 -9.97
N GLU A 84 3.54 2.13 -10.93
CA GLU A 84 3.57 0.68 -10.82
C GLU A 84 4.46 0.27 -9.64
N LYS A 85 3.90 -0.49 -8.72
CA LYS A 85 4.60 -0.99 -7.55
C LYS A 85 4.25 -2.43 -7.28
N VAL A 86 5.29 -3.23 -7.12
CA VAL A 86 5.22 -4.59 -6.61
C VAL A 86 6.38 -4.77 -5.65
N SER A 87 6.11 -5.02 -4.38
CA SER A 87 7.16 -5.17 -3.38
C SER A 87 6.65 -5.87 -2.12
N ARG A 88 7.57 -6.48 -1.35
CA ARG A 88 7.24 -6.89 0.01
C ARG A 88 6.86 -5.69 0.87
N ARG A 89 5.85 -5.87 1.71
CA ARG A 89 5.51 -4.91 2.76
C ARG A 89 6.23 -5.29 4.05
N GLU A 90 7.36 -4.67 4.28
CA GLU A 90 8.25 -4.98 5.39
C GLU A 90 8.21 -3.91 6.47
N MET A 91 8.57 -4.30 7.70
CA MET A 91 8.91 -3.34 8.74
C MET A 91 10.23 -2.62 8.39
N LYS A 92 10.41 -1.42 8.88
CA LYS A 92 11.64 -0.65 8.68
C LYS A 92 12.41 -0.52 10.00
N PRO A 93 13.57 -1.18 10.12
CA PRO A 93 14.21 -2.11 9.19
C PRO A 93 13.51 -3.47 9.13
N PRO A 94 13.77 -4.29 8.07
CA PRO A 94 13.24 -5.64 7.94
C PRO A 94 13.65 -6.55 9.10
N ILE A 95 12.72 -7.35 9.60
CA ILE A 95 12.90 -8.26 10.73
C ILE A 95 12.35 -9.66 10.38
N HIS A 96 12.83 -10.68 11.08
CA HIS A 96 12.40 -12.06 10.86
C HIS A 96 11.31 -12.51 11.83
N GLY A 97 11.28 -11.92 13.04
CA GLY A 97 10.31 -12.28 14.06
C GLY A 97 9.90 -11.12 14.95
N LEU A 98 8.66 -11.19 15.45
CA LEU A 98 8.09 -10.24 16.38
C LEU A 98 8.53 -10.59 17.82
N ILE A 99 9.84 -10.58 18.04
CA ILE A 99 10.49 -10.89 19.31
C ILE A 99 11.12 -9.62 19.87
N PRO A 100 10.72 -9.15 21.05
CA PRO A 100 11.21 -7.92 21.65
C PRO A 100 12.61 -8.12 22.23
N VAL A 101 13.64 -7.62 21.55
CA VAL A 101 15.03 -7.69 22.02
C VAL A 101 15.37 -6.61 23.06
N GLY A 102 14.52 -5.58 23.21
CA GLY A 102 14.71 -4.47 24.15
C GLY A 102 15.53 -3.32 23.58
N HIS A 103 15.47 -2.16 24.27
CA HIS A 103 16.14 -0.93 23.84
C HIS A 103 17.61 -0.86 24.24
N ASP A 104 18.00 -1.61 25.23
CA ASP A 104 19.37 -1.73 25.78
C ASP A 104 20.31 -2.49 24.84
N ILE A 105 19.80 -3.31 23.93
CA ILE A 105 20.58 -3.97 22.89
C ILE A 105 20.75 -3.00 21.71
N SER A 106 22.00 -2.63 21.41
CA SER A 106 22.34 -1.70 20.30
C SER A 106 21.99 -2.29 18.95
N THR A 107 22.19 -3.59 18.77
CA THR A 107 21.80 -4.38 17.60
C THR A 107 20.32 -4.76 17.68
N ARG A 108 19.78 -5.34 16.60
CA ARG A 108 18.46 -5.98 16.61
C ARG A 108 18.57 -7.51 16.59
N LEU A 109 19.76 -8.02 16.84
CA LEU A 109 20.03 -9.45 16.75
C LEU A 109 19.43 -10.17 17.97
N ILE A 110 18.65 -11.19 17.69
CA ILE A 110 18.08 -12.06 18.72
C ILE A 110 19.20 -12.82 19.44
N SER A 111 20.29 -13.17 18.72
CA SER A 111 21.46 -13.80 19.33
C SER A 111 22.07 -13.01 20.48
N ASP A 112 22.01 -11.67 20.43
CA ASP A 112 22.54 -10.84 21.51
C ASP A 112 21.63 -10.92 22.75
N ALA A 113 20.31 -11.00 22.55
CA ALA A 113 19.37 -11.25 23.64
C ALA A 113 19.53 -12.66 24.23
N VAL A 114 19.76 -13.67 23.38
CA VAL A 114 20.03 -15.05 23.80
C VAL A 114 21.29 -15.14 24.65
N SER A 115 22.35 -14.39 24.32
CA SER A 115 23.57 -14.35 25.12
C SER A 115 23.36 -13.77 26.52
N MET A 116 22.37 -12.88 26.66
CA MET A 116 21.99 -12.32 27.99
C MET A 116 21.14 -13.30 28.83
N GLY A 117 20.54 -14.32 28.20
CA GLY A 117 19.70 -15.32 28.86
C GLY A 117 18.35 -14.74 29.30
N ARG A 118 18.11 -14.70 30.61
CA ARG A 118 16.87 -14.20 31.22
C ARG A 118 16.87 -12.68 31.32
N LYS A 119 15.80 -12.06 30.90
CA LYS A 119 15.70 -10.60 30.88
C LYS A 119 14.26 -10.13 31.07
N PRO A 120 14.02 -9.10 31.93
CA PRO A 120 12.72 -8.46 31.98
C PRO A 120 12.46 -7.71 30.68
N VAL A 121 11.28 -7.93 30.08
CA VAL A 121 10.83 -7.25 28.87
C VAL A 121 9.41 -6.72 29.06
N GLN A 122 9.14 -5.56 28.49
CA GLN A 122 7.83 -4.94 28.58
C GLN A 122 6.84 -5.62 27.63
N ILE A 123 6.36 -6.79 28.01
CA ILE A 123 5.34 -7.57 27.31
C ILE A 123 4.15 -7.82 28.23
N GLY A 124 3.07 -8.39 27.70
CA GLY A 124 1.89 -8.72 28.48
C GLY A 124 2.10 -9.89 29.42
N TRP A 125 1.30 -9.93 30.45
CA TRP A 125 1.15 -11.08 31.31
C TRP A 125 -0.01 -11.96 30.83
N ARG A 126 0.12 -13.28 31.04
CA ARG A 126 -0.97 -14.23 30.98
C ARG A 126 -1.20 -14.81 32.37
N TYR A 127 -2.39 -15.28 32.64
CA TYR A 127 -2.70 -15.96 33.89
C TYR A 127 -3.34 -17.33 33.65
N SER A 128 -3.15 -18.22 34.59
CA SER A 128 -3.79 -19.54 34.57
C SER A 128 -5.11 -19.48 35.31
N PRO A 129 -6.26 -19.66 34.63
CA PRO A 129 -7.56 -19.66 35.29
C PRO A 129 -7.69 -20.71 36.40
N ASP A 130 -6.99 -21.84 36.25
CA ASP A 130 -7.03 -22.94 37.23
C ASP A 130 -6.40 -22.58 38.58
N HIS A 131 -5.43 -21.66 38.56
CA HIS A 131 -4.73 -21.22 39.78
C HIS A 131 -5.33 -19.97 40.39
N VAL A 132 -6.25 -19.32 39.70
CA VAL A 132 -7.00 -18.18 40.21
C VAL A 132 -8.29 -18.71 40.83
N LYS A 133 -8.49 -18.44 42.14
CA LYS A 133 -9.76 -18.80 42.78
C LYS A 133 -10.92 -18.17 42.01
N MET A 134 -11.99 -18.93 41.75
CA MET A 134 -13.15 -18.51 40.94
C MET A 134 -13.78 -17.17 41.34
N GLU A 135 -13.47 -16.64 42.50
CA GLU A 135 -14.00 -15.38 43.05
C GLU A 135 -13.19 -14.15 42.67
N ILE A 136 -11.99 -14.31 42.07
CA ILE A 136 -11.11 -13.19 41.76
C ILE A 136 -11.35 -12.76 40.33
N LYS A 137 -11.96 -11.58 40.12
CA LYS A 137 -12.14 -10.98 38.80
C LYS A 137 -10.78 -10.59 38.19
N ALA A 138 -10.67 -10.64 36.86
CA ALA A 138 -9.46 -10.23 36.13
C ALA A 138 -8.98 -8.81 36.50
N GLU A 139 -9.87 -7.91 36.90
CA GLU A 139 -9.55 -6.57 37.41
C GLU A 139 -8.79 -6.61 38.71
N SER A 140 -9.18 -7.48 39.66
CA SER A 140 -8.47 -7.68 40.93
C SER A 140 -7.08 -8.28 40.76
N ILE A 141 -6.88 -9.16 39.77
CA ILE A 141 -5.56 -9.69 39.43
C ILE A 141 -4.66 -8.56 38.92
N ARG A 142 -5.19 -7.64 38.11
CA ARG A 142 -4.46 -6.47 37.60
C ARG A 142 -4.03 -5.53 38.74
N GLU A 143 -4.90 -5.30 39.70
CA GLU A 143 -4.56 -4.50 40.90
C GLU A 143 -3.48 -5.16 41.74
N GLN A 144 -3.59 -6.47 41.95
CA GLN A 144 -2.56 -7.23 42.70
C GLN A 144 -1.21 -7.24 41.96
N VAL A 145 -1.20 -7.28 40.64
CA VAL A 145 0.02 -7.14 39.85
C VAL A 145 0.62 -5.75 40.00
N LYS A 146 -0.20 -4.69 39.96
CA LYS A 146 0.24 -3.32 40.15
C LYS A 146 0.85 -3.09 41.51
N GLU A 147 0.32 -3.74 42.55
CA GLU A 147 0.78 -3.63 43.92
C GLU A 147 1.91 -4.62 44.26
N GLY A 148 2.41 -5.39 43.26
CA GLY A 148 3.46 -6.38 43.48
C GLY A 148 3.04 -7.58 44.36
N ARG A 149 1.73 -7.76 44.58
CA ARG A 149 1.15 -8.81 45.43
C ARG A 149 0.61 -10.01 44.67
N ALA A 150 0.70 -10.02 43.33
CA ALA A 150 0.22 -11.15 42.50
C ALA A 150 1.01 -12.42 42.83
N ASN A 151 0.30 -13.54 43.00
CA ASN A 151 0.95 -14.82 43.18
C ASN A 151 1.75 -15.20 41.91
N PRO A 152 3.07 -15.39 41.98
CA PRO A 152 3.90 -15.72 40.83
C PRO A 152 3.46 -16.98 40.06
N THR A 153 2.77 -17.91 40.73
CA THR A 153 2.28 -19.15 40.11
C THR A 153 1.06 -18.92 39.18
N TRP A 154 0.38 -17.80 39.33
CA TRP A 154 -0.76 -17.44 38.49
C TRP A 154 -0.32 -16.76 37.16
N LEU A 155 0.84 -16.15 37.21
CA LEU A 155 1.33 -15.35 36.08
C LEU A 155 2.36 -16.12 35.27
N THR A 156 2.19 -16.05 33.97
CA THR A 156 3.10 -16.69 33.02
C THR A 156 3.18 -15.86 31.73
N THR A 157 4.17 -16.15 30.90
CA THR A 157 4.25 -15.67 29.52
C THR A 157 3.83 -16.76 28.51
N GLU A 158 3.58 -17.96 29.00
CA GLU A 158 3.26 -19.12 28.15
C GLU A 158 1.77 -19.20 27.83
N THR A 159 1.46 -19.74 26.66
CA THR A 159 0.07 -19.98 26.23
C THR A 159 -0.58 -21.16 26.91
N VAL A 160 0.22 -22.02 27.48
CA VAL A 160 -0.20 -23.19 28.27
C VAL A 160 0.43 -23.06 29.67
N CYS A 161 -0.34 -23.34 30.68
CA CYS A 161 0.16 -23.31 32.04
C CYS A 161 1.21 -24.40 32.29
N PRO A 162 2.44 -24.06 32.71
CA PRO A 162 3.48 -25.07 32.92
C PRO A 162 3.15 -26.11 34.01
N GLN A 163 2.21 -25.79 34.91
CA GLN A 163 1.84 -26.66 36.02
C GLN A 163 0.59 -27.51 35.73
N SER A 164 -0.45 -26.90 35.14
CA SER A 164 -1.71 -27.61 34.90
C SER A 164 -1.84 -28.16 33.48
N GLY A 165 -1.02 -27.72 32.53
CA GLY A 165 -1.14 -28.09 31.13
C GLY A 165 -2.33 -27.44 30.40
N ASN A 166 -3.12 -26.61 31.06
CA ASN A 166 -4.29 -25.98 30.47
C ASN A 166 -3.97 -24.62 29.83
N ALA A 167 -4.86 -24.16 28.94
CA ALA A 167 -4.71 -22.88 28.26
C ALA A 167 -4.71 -21.70 29.27
N THR A 168 -3.81 -20.75 29.06
CA THR A 168 -3.74 -19.52 29.83
C THR A 168 -4.48 -18.38 29.15
N GLU A 169 -5.01 -17.45 29.93
CA GLU A 169 -5.71 -16.28 29.45
C GLU A 169 -4.83 -15.03 29.49
N PHE A 170 -5.14 -14.08 28.61
CA PHE A 170 -4.43 -12.84 28.51
C PHE A 170 -4.87 -11.82 29.54
N LEU A 171 -3.93 -11.28 30.30
CA LEU A 171 -4.19 -10.25 31.30
C LEU A 171 -3.98 -8.85 30.68
N TYR A 172 -5.05 -8.26 30.15
CA TYR A 172 -5.02 -6.90 29.63
C TYR A 172 -4.89 -5.85 30.73
N SER A 173 -3.93 -4.94 30.59
CA SER A 173 -3.82 -3.76 31.46
C SER A 173 -3.84 -2.48 30.63
N PRO A 174 -4.82 -1.58 30.80
CA PRO A 174 -4.95 -0.40 29.97
C PRO A 174 -4.04 0.78 30.32
N SER A 175 -3.35 0.78 31.46
CA SER A 175 -2.48 1.90 31.84
C SER A 175 -1.41 1.46 32.82
N TRP A 176 -0.18 1.33 32.33
CA TRP A 176 0.97 1.13 33.21
C TRP A 176 1.92 2.31 33.08
N SER A 177 1.94 3.13 34.08
CA SER A 177 3.01 4.05 34.39
C SER A 177 4.01 3.31 35.30
N ASP A 178 4.74 2.26 34.80
CA ASP A 178 5.26 1.32 35.75
C ASP A 178 6.76 1.07 35.70
N PRO A 179 7.37 0.88 36.90
CA PRO A 179 8.77 0.55 37.01
C PRO A 179 9.10 -0.82 36.37
N LYS A 180 10.29 -0.94 35.85
CA LYS A 180 10.86 -2.14 35.21
C LYS A 180 10.76 -3.44 36.03
N SER A 181 10.50 -3.32 37.35
CA SER A 181 10.37 -4.43 38.28
C SER A 181 9.10 -5.28 38.11
N SER A 182 8.10 -4.75 37.41
CA SER A 182 6.84 -5.48 37.16
C SER A 182 6.77 -6.14 35.78
N TRP A 183 7.82 -6.06 34.97
CA TRP A 183 7.86 -6.69 33.66
C TRP A 183 8.09 -8.19 33.77
N PRO A 184 7.42 -9.01 32.88
CA PRO A 184 7.72 -10.43 32.80
C PRO A 184 9.19 -10.66 32.46
N VAL A 185 9.78 -11.68 33.09
CA VAL A 185 11.11 -12.16 32.71
C VAL A 185 10.97 -13.15 31.56
N TYR A 186 11.54 -12.83 30.43
CA TYR A 186 11.54 -13.66 29.23
C TYR A 186 12.89 -14.39 29.11
N ASP A 187 12.85 -15.73 29.03
CA ASP A 187 14.06 -16.55 28.87
C ASP A 187 14.37 -16.74 27.39
N PHE A 188 15.24 -15.88 26.87
CA PHE A 188 15.63 -15.92 25.46
C PHE A 188 16.42 -17.18 25.10
N ARG A 189 17.21 -17.72 26.04
CA ARG A 189 18.04 -18.89 25.79
C ARG A 189 17.20 -20.14 25.67
N GLU A 190 16.32 -20.37 26.64
CA GLU A 190 15.41 -21.51 26.65
C GLU A 190 14.56 -21.53 25.37
N LYS A 191 13.92 -20.40 25.05
CA LYS A 191 13.08 -20.28 23.85
C LYS A 191 13.85 -20.43 22.53
N TRP A 192 15.10 -20.02 22.52
CA TRP A 192 15.99 -20.23 21.37
C TRP A 192 16.34 -21.71 21.18
N ASP A 193 16.75 -22.39 22.26
CA ASP A 193 17.19 -23.78 22.19
C ASP A 193 16.00 -24.69 21.82
N GLU A 194 14.82 -24.46 22.39
CA GLU A 194 13.58 -25.13 21.99
C GLU A 194 13.29 -24.94 20.50
N ALA A 195 13.33 -23.70 20.03
CA ALA A 195 13.04 -23.38 18.63
C ALA A 195 14.04 -23.99 17.66
N VAL A 196 15.33 -23.97 18.00
CA VAL A 196 16.38 -24.61 17.18
C VAL A 196 16.19 -26.13 17.13
N GLN A 197 15.82 -26.75 18.24
CA GLN A 197 15.55 -28.18 18.30
C GLN A 197 14.33 -28.54 17.42
N MET A 198 13.24 -27.81 17.54
CA MET A 198 12.02 -28.07 16.75
C MET A 198 12.22 -27.85 15.26
N VAL A 199 12.90 -26.76 14.88
CA VAL A 199 13.08 -26.36 13.48
C VAL A 199 14.23 -27.13 12.81
N GLY A 200 15.24 -27.55 13.56
CA GLY A 200 16.45 -28.15 13.00
C GLY A 200 17.30 -27.17 12.20
N TYR A 201 17.16 -25.85 12.45
CA TYR A 201 17.87 -24.80 11.73
C TYR A 201 18.34 -23.70 12.69
N ARG A 202 19.54 -23.16 12.47
CA ARG A 202 20.14 -22.12 13.28
C ARG A 202 20.65 -20.96 12.42
N ASN A 203 20.33 -19.73 12.81
CA ASN A 203 20.85 -18.52 12.19
C ASN A 203 21.12 -17.43 13.23
N ASN A 204 22.37 -17.09 13.47
CA ASN A 204 22.77 -16.06 14.44
C ASN A 204 22.50 -14.62 13.96
N LYS A 205 22.07 -14.42 12.71
CA LYS A 205 21.72 -13.09 12.15
C LYS A 205 20.22 -12.79 12.20
N LEU A 206 19.47 -13.53 12.99
CA LEU A 206 18.05 -13.26 13.20
C LEU A 206 17.83 -11.88 13.82
N LYS A 207 16.88 -11.13 13.23
CA LYS A 207 16.52 -9.78 13.69
C LYS A 207 15.14 -9.78 14.33
N GLY A 208 15.07 -9.26 15.54
CA GLY A 208 13.85 -8.99 16.28
C GLY A 208 13.50 -7.49 16.30
N VAL A 209 12.61 -7.09 17.20
CA VAL A 209 12.07 -5.74 17.33
C VAL A 209 12.56 -5.07 18.60
N LYS A 210 13.12 -3.85 18.50
CA LYS A 210 13.52 -3.08 19.69
C LYS A 210 12.33 -2.57 20.50
N GLY A 211 11.26 -2.19 19.85
CA GLY A 211 10.16 -1.43 20.43
C GLY A 211 8.83 -2.19 20.54
N LEU A 212 8.80 -3.51 20.49
CA LEU A 212 7.61 -4.29 20.84
C LEU A 212 7.42 -4.38 22.36
N THR A 213 7.63 -3.27 22.99
CA THR A 213 7.51 -3.14 24.41
C THR A 213 6.16 -2.52 24.69
N SER A 214 5.17 -3.34 24.87
CA SER A 214 3.86 -2.96 25.36
C SER A 214 3.31 -4.13 26.15
N GLN A 215 2.71 -3.82 27.26
CA GLN A 215 2.08 -4.80 28.13
C GLN A 215 0.85 -5.48 27.51
N GLU A 216 0.45 -5.03 26.35
CA GLU A 216 -0.64 -5.63 25.58
C GLU A 216 -0.13 -6.63 24.53
N LYS A 217 1.20 -6.78 24.38
CA LYS A 217 1.82 -7.58 23.32
C LYS A 217 2.52 -8.81 23.86
N PHE A 218 2.50 -9.86 23.06
CA PHE A 218 3.23 -11.09 23.31
C PHE A 218 4.28 -11.32 22.23
N PRO A 219 5.42 -11.93 22.58
CA PRO A 219 6.37 -12.40 21.59
C PRO A 219 5.75 -13.48 20.72
N GLU A 220 6.16 -13.49 19.48
CA GLU A 220 5.91 -14.57 18.56
C GLU A 220 6.76 -15.79 18.95
N HIS A 221 6.31 -16.99 18.57
CA HIS A 221 7.12 -18.19 18.75
C HIS A 221 8.44 -18.08 17.96
N MET A 222 9.57 -18.32 18.61
CA MET A 222 10.90 -18.06 18.03
C MET A 222 11.21 -18.94 16.81
N GLY A 223 10.60 -20.12 16.73
CA GLY A 223 10.67 -21.01 15.57
C GLY A 223 10.14 -20.37 14.28
N LYS A 224 9.12 -19.51 14.35
CA LYS A 224 8.62 -18.78 13.18
C LYS A 224 9.68 -17.85 12.60
N ALA A 225 10.43 -17.16 13.46
CA ALA A 225 11.53 -16.30 13.03
C ALA A 225 12.67 -17.09 12.36
N LEU A 226 13.00 -18.28 12.88
CA LEU A 226 13.97 -19.18 12.29
C LEU A 226 13.52 -19.67 10.91
N LEU A 227 12.27 -20.10 10.79
CA LEU A 227 11.71 -20.57 9.52
C LEU A 227 11.66 -19.45 8.47
N ARG A 228 11.21 -18.23 8.84
CA ARG A 228 11.23 -17.10 7.90
C ARG A 228 12.64 -16.79 7.43
N SER A 229 13.60 -16.83 8.34
CA SER A 229 15.02 -16.65 7.96
C SER A 229 15.54 -17.77 7.04
N LYS A 230 15.11 -19.01 7.24
CA LYS A 230 15.44 -20.15 6.39
C LYS A 230 14.94 -19.94 4.95
N HIS A 231 13.73 -19.44 4.80
CA HIS A 231 13.10 -19.15 3.50
C HIS A 231 13.42 -17.74 2.95
N GLY A 232 14.23 -16.94 3.66
CA GLY A 232 14.63 -15.61 3.21
C GLY A 232 13.47 -14.60 3.13
N ILE A 233 12.48 -14.73 3.99
CA ILE A 233 11.32 -13.82 4.11
C ILE A 233 11.35 -13.05 5.42
N THR A 234 10.57 -11.97 5.49
CA THR A 234 10.46 -11.07 6.63
C THR A 234 9.01 -10.93 7.07
N VAL A 235 8.78 -10.55 8.31
CA VAL A 235 7.45 -10.43 8.91
C VAL A 235 6.97 -8.98 8.93
N PHE A 236 5.67 -8.79 8.75
CA PHE A 236 5.01 -7.53 9.04
C PHE A 236 4.59 -7.46 10.52
N ARG A 237 4.16 -6.27 10.97
CA ARG A 237 3.90 -5.98 12.40
C ARG A 237 2.81 -6.82 13.06
N ASP A 238 2.01 -7.54 12.30
CA ASP A 238 0.91 -8.38 12.77
C ASP A 238 1.20 -9.88 12.70
N GLY A 239 2.40 -10.26 12.26
CA GLY A 239 2.83 -11.65 12.15
C GLY A 239 2.74 -12.25 10.74
N THR A 240 2.09 -11.56 9.80
CA THR A 240 1.91 -12.05 8.43
C THR A 240 3.03 -11.63 7.48
N VAL A 241 3.18 -12.35 6.37
CA VAL A 241 4.03 -11.99 5.24
C VAL A 241 3.17 -11.34 4.16
N ARG A 242 3.52 -10.12 3.73
CA ARG A 242 2.68 -9.32 2.85
C ARG A 242 3.39 -8.83 1.61
N PHE A 243 2.63 -8.70 0.54
CA PHE A 243 3.09 -8.13 -0.72
C PHE A 243 2.17 -6.99 -1.13
N ASP A 244 2.76 -5.82 -1.31
CA ASP A 244 2.06 -4.65 -1.84
C ASP A 244 2.09 -4.67 -3.36
N MET A 245 0.96 -4.43 -4.00
CA MET A 245 0.88 -4.21 -5.43
C MET A 245 -0.17 -3.14 -5.76
N VAL A 246 0.04 -2.47 -6.87
CA VAL A 246 -0.93 -1.52 -7.41
C VAL A 246 -2.13 -2.30 -7.93
N ASP A 247 -3.32 -1.86 -7.56
CA ASP A 247 -4.57 -2.42 -8.06
C ASP A 247 -4.90 -1.86 -9.44
N MET A 248 -5.05 -2.75 -10.39
CA MET A 248 -5.52 -2.45 -11.74
C MET A 248 -6.79 -3.25 -12.00
N THR A 249 -7.76 -2.62 -12.64
CA THR A 249 -9.03 -3.28 -12.96
C THR A 249 -8.93 -4.07 -14.25
N LEU A 250 -9.54 -5.24 -14.26
CA LEU A 250 -9.68 -6.10 -15.43
C LEU A 250 -11.03 -6.81 -15.39
N THR A 251 -11.74 -6.86 -16.50
CA THR A 251 -13.00 -7.60 -16.61
C THR A 251 -12.87 -8.86 -17.48
N HIS A 252 -11.89 -8.91 -18.38
CA HIS A 252 -11.69 -10.02 -19.32
C HIS A 252 -10.21 -10.33 -19.49
N PHE A 253 -9.91 -11.59 -19.78
CA PHE A 253 -8.57 -12.08 -20.09
C PHE A 253 -8.64 -13.20 -21.13
N LYS A 254 -7.50 -13.52 -21.74
CA LYS A 254 -7.30 -14.74 -22.54
C LYS A 254 -6.39 -15.69 -21.74
N PRO A 255 -6.62 -17.02 -21.73
CA PRO A 255 -5.80 -17.96 -20.96
C PRO A 255 -4.29 -17.77 -21.14
N TYR A 256 -3.81 -17.56 -22.38
CA TYR A 256 -2.39 -17.36 -22.66
C TYR A 256 -1.81 -16.08 -22.03
N GLU A 257 -2.64 -15.04 -21.84
CA GLU A 257 -2.20 -13.75 -21.26
C GLU A 257 -1.81 -13.86 -19.79
N ILE A 258 -2.38 -14.84 -19.11
CA ILE A 258 -2.13 -15.09 -17.68
C ILE A 258 -1.35 -16.37 -17.42
N GLY A 259 -0.81 -16.97 -18.50
CA GLY A 259 0.14 -18.08 -18.43
C GLY A 259 -0.48 -19.41 -17.99
N ILE A 260 -1.76 -19.66 -18.29
CA ILE A 260 -2.43 -20.92 -17.95
C ILE A 260 -2.98 -21.60 -19.21
N SER A 261 -3.18 -22.91 -19.15
CA SER A 261 -3.81 -23.69 -20.22
C SER A 261 -5.34 -23.61 -20.18
N VAL A 262 -5.99 -24.00 -21.26
CA VAL A 262 -7.46 -24.14 -21.33
C VAL A 262 -7.97 -25.13 -20.28
N GLU A 263 -7.28 -26.24 -20.09
CA GLU A 263 -7.62 -27.26 -19.10
C GLU A 263 -7.58 -26.65 -17.68
N LYS A 264 -6.54 -25.87 -17.36
CA LYS A 264 -6.42 -25.20 -16.09
C LYS A 264 -7.53 -24.14 -15.88
N CYS A 265 -7.91 -23.43 -16.94
CA CYS A 265 -9.09 -22.54 -16.90
C CYS A 265 -10.35 -23.30 -16.53
N LYS A 266 -10.60 -24.47 -17.16
CA LYS A 266 -11.76 -25.32 -16.87
C LYS A 266 -11.73 -25.87 -15.43
N GLU A 267 -10.57 -26.26 -14.92
CA GLU A 267 -10.41 -26.63 -13.51
C GLU A 267 -10.78 -25.49 -12.55
N LEU A 268 -10.48 -24.23 -12.92
CA LEU A 268 -10.87 -23.05 -12.19
C LEU A 268 -12.36 -22.69 -12.35
N GLY A 269 -13.08 -23.42 -13.21
CA GLY A 269 -14.50 -23.26 -13.47
C GLY A 269 -14.83 -22.30 -14.61
N TYR A 270 -13.90 -21.99 -15.49
CA TYR A 270 -14.14 -21.19 -16.72
C TYR A 270 -14.37 -22.13 -17.89
N ASP A 271 -15.63 -22.45 -18.17
CA ASP A 271 -16.02 -23.44 -19.17
C ASP A 271 -16.39 -22.83 -20.53
N THR A 272 -16.72 -21.54 -20.54
CA THR A 272 -17.15 -20.79 -21.73
C THR A 272 -16.39 -19.47 -21.86
N ASP A 273 -16.34 -18.96 -23.07
CA ASP A 273 -15.87 -17.60 -23.33
C ASP A 273 -16.96 -16.55 -23.03
N CYS A 274 -16.65 -15.27 -23.22
CA CYS A 274 -17.57 -14.16 -22.96
C CYS A 274 -18.77 -14.10 -23.92
N TYR A 275 -18.78 -14.89 -24.99
CA TYR A 275 -19.89 -15.03 -25.94
C TYR A 275 -20.76 -16.25 -25.63
N GLY A 276 -20.38 -17.06 -24.65
CA GLY A 276 -21.08 -18.30 -24.28
C GLY A 276 -20.63 -19.54 -25.04
N GLU A 277 -19.61 -19.41 -25.90
CA GLU A 277 -19.06 -20.54 -26.67
C GLU A 277 -18.14 -21.38 -25.75
N PRO A 278 -18.06 -22.71 -25.94
CA PRO A 278 -17.15 -23.55 -25.19
C PRO A 278 -15.71 -23.06 -25.25
N LEU A 279 -15.01 -23.05 -24.12
CA LEU A 279 -13.62 -22.68 -24.05
C LEU A 279 -12.73 -23.81 -24.59
N GLU A 280 -12.20 -23.68 -25.80
CA GLU A 280 -11.39 -24.68 -26.48
C GLU A 280 -9.99 -24.18 -26.86
N ARG A 281 -9.85 -22.85 -27.02
CA ARG A 281 -8.59 -22.22 -27.44
C ARG A 281 -8.11 -21.24 -26.37
N ASN A 282 -6.81 -21.08 -26.28
CA ASN A 282 -6.17 -20.20 -25.30
C ASN A 282 -6.26 -18.70 -25.65
N ASP A 283 -6.73 -18.35 -26.83
CA ASP A 283 -6.94 -16.99 -27.33
C ASP A 283 -8.39 -16.51 -27.21
N GLN A 284 -9.32 -17.37 -26.75
CA GLN A 284 -10.68 -16.94 -26.46
C GLN A 284 -10.73 -16.01 -25.26
N ILE A 285 -11.62 -15.04 -25.33
CA ILE A 285 -11.78 -14.02 -24.28
C ILE A 285 -12.72 -14.55 -23.21
N VAL A 286 -12.24 -14.59 -21.99
CA VAL A 286 -12.97 -15.10 -20.84
C VAL A 286 -13.28 -13.96 -19.88
N GLU A 287 -14.50 -13.92 -19.34
CA GLU A 287 -14.88 -12.94 -18.34
C GLU A 287 -14.28 -13.30 -16.98
N LEU A 288 -13.59 -12.31 -16.34
CA LEU A 288 -12.99 -12.48 -15.01
C LEU A 288 -14.07 -12.51 -13.94
N ARG A 289 -14.06 -13.52 -13.10
CA ARG A 289 -14.96 -13.59 -11.93
C ARG A 289 -14.58 -12.56 -10.88
N VAL A 290 -15.56 -12.08 -10.14
CA VAL A 290 -15.44 -10.93 -9.22
C VAL A 290 -14.35 -11.08 -8.17
N GLN A 291 -14.09 -12.28 -7.68
CA GLN A 291 -13.09 -12.53 -6.64
C GLN A 291 -11.80 -13.17 -7.15
N ASP A 292 -11.67 -13.35 -8.45
CA ASP A 292 -10.45 -13.85 -9.06
C ASP A 292 -9.48 -12.70 -9.37
N PHE A 293 -8.19 -12.97 -9.29
CA PHE A 293 -7.17 -12.00 -9.61
C PHE A 293 -5.96 -12.61 -10.31
N VAL A 294 -5.25 -11.76 -11.04
CA VAL A 294 -4.01 -12.11 -11.74
C VAL A 294 -2.86 -11.36 -11.09
N ALA A 295 -1.83 -12.10 -10.67
CA ALA A 295 -0.66 -11.53 -10.02
C ALA A 295 0.47 -11.22 -11.02
N PRO A 296 1.41 -10.33 -10.68
CA PRO A 296 2.58 -10.12 -11.50
C PRO A 296 3.56 -11.29 -11.40
N THR A 297 4.15 -11.70 -12.52
CA THR A 297 5.14 -12.78 -12.60
C THR A 297 6.31 -12.58 -11.63
N SER A 298 6.67 -11.33 -11.34
CA SER A 298 7.76 -11.01 -10.39
C SER A 298 7.48 -11.41 -8.94
N LEU A 299 6.25 -11.79 -8.59
CA LEU A 299 5.90 -12.29 -7.25
C LEU A 299 5.96 -13.81 -7.12
N LYS A 300 6.08 -14.58 -8.21
CA LYS A 300 6.06 -16.05 -8.16
C LYS A 300 7.02 -16.63 -7.12
N ASP A 301 8.28 -16.24 -7.17
CA ASP A 301 9.31 -16.76 -6.26
C ASP A 301 9.07 -16.35 -4.79
N GLU A 302 8.56 -15.15 -4.58
CA GLU A 302 8.30 -14.64 -3.24
C GLU A 302 7.09 -15.32 -2.59
N LEU A 303 6.06 -15.57 -3.38
CA LEU A 303 4.88 -16.31 -2.94
C LEU A 303 5.22 -17.78 -2.65
N LEU A 304 6.05 -18.40 -3.51
CA LEU A 304 6.53 -19.76 -3.30
C LEU A 304 7.34 -19.88 -1.99
N LYS A 305 8.26 -18.93 -1.71
CA LYS A 305 9.00 -18.90 -0.44
C LYS A 305 8.07 -18.83 0.75
N THR A 306 6.98 -18.05 0.63
CA THR A 306 6.00 -17.90 1.71
C THR A 306 5.17 -19.17 1.89
N ALA A 307 4.75 -19.83 0.81
CA ALA A 307 4.06 -21.11 0.86
C ALA A 307 4.92 -22.20 1.53
N ASN A 308 6.18 -22.32 1.11
CA ASN A 308 7.13 -23.27 1.69
C ASN A 308 7.43 -22.96 3.18
N PHE A 309 7.44 -21.68 3.55
CA PHE A 309 7.53 -21.29 4.97
C PHE A 309 6.33 -21.79 5.76
N VAL A 310 5.11 -21.58 5.26
CA VAL A 310 3.88 -22.03 5.92
C VAL A 310 3.83 -23.55 6.04
N ASP A 311 4.23 -24.27 5.01
CA ASP A 311 4.30 -25.73 5.03
C ASP A 311 5.34 -26.25 6.04
N ASP A 312 6.53 -25.68 6.07
CA ASP A 312 7.54 -25.99 7.10
C ASP A 312 7.03 -25.66 8.52
N GLU A 313 6.28 -24.59 8.66
CA GLU A 313 5.67 -24.18 9.92
C GLU A 313 4.63 -25.20 10.39
N LEU A 314 3.72 -25.63 9.52
CA LEU A 314 2.72 -26.66 9.81
C LEU A 314 3.39 -27.96 10.28
N VAL A 315 4.41 -28.40 9.56
CA VAL A 315 5.10 -29.65 9.87
C VAL A 315 5.89 -29.55 11.18
N ARG A 316 6.68 -28.49 11.36
CA ARG A 316 7.69 -28.44 12.44
C ARG A 316 7.16 -27.86 13.75
N LEU A 317 6.21 -26.92 13.68
CA LEU A 317 5.69 -26.24 14.87
C LEU A 317 4.30 -26.77 15.27
N TYR A 318 3.52 -27.22 14.32
CA TYR A 318 2.14 -27.66 14.57
C TYR A 318 1.91 -29.17 14.40
N ASN A 319 2.92 -29.89 13.94
CA ASN A 319 2.84 -31.35 13.67
C ASN A 319 1.65 -31.70 12.75
N GLN A 320 1.44 -30.87 11.72
CA GLN A 320 0.42 -31.04 10.69
C GLN A 320 1.06 -31.37 9.35
N ALA A 321 0.28 -31.95 8.44
CA ALA A 321 0.75 -32.16 7.06
C ALA A 321 0.93 -30.81 6.34
N PRO A 322 1.87 -30.72 5.37
CA PRO A 322 2.00 -29.55 4.54
C PRO A 322 0.72 -29.32 3.73
N PHE A 323 0.36 -28.05 3.52
CA PHE A 323 -0.88 -27.70 2.83
C PHE A 323 -0.67 -27.36 1.36
N TYR A 324 0.30 -26.48 1.07
CA TYR A 324 0.51 -25.98 -0.29
C TYR A 324 1.24 -27.02 -1.15
N SER A 325 2.28 -27.63 -0.64
CA SER A 325 3.12 -28.62 -1.33
C SER A 325 3.58 -28.17 -2.71
N CYS A 326 3.88 -26.88 -2.86
CA CYS A 326 4.24 -26.25 -4.13
C CYS A 326 5.71 -26.42 -4.43
N ASN A 327 6.04 -26.77 -5.68
CA ASN A 327 7.41 -26.80 -6.21
C ASN A 327 7.75 -25.52 -6.98
N THR A 328 6.77 -24.94 -7.63
CA THR A 328 6.88 -23.72 -8.43
C THR A 328 5.84 -22.69 -7.99
N GLY A 329 6.03 -21.42 -8.39
CA GLY A 329 5.02 -20.39 -8.12
C GLY A 329 3.72 -20.61 -8.90
N ASP A 330 3.76 -21.35 -10.00
CA ASP A 330 2.57 -21.67 -10.80
C ASP A 330 1.64 -22.66 -10.07
N ASP A 331 2.16 -23.48 -9.17
CA ASP A 331 1.35 -24.41 -8.35
C ASP A 331 0.42 -23.65 -7.39
N LEU A 332 0.66 -22.35 -7.17
CA LEU A 332 -0.23 -21.49 -6.38
C LEU A 332 -1.50 -21.04 -7.13
N VAL A 333 -1.63 -21.34 -8.41
CA VAL A 333 -2.84 -21.03 -9.19
C VAL A 333 -4.00 -21.90 -8.69
N GLY A 334 -5.07 -21.22 -8.24
CA GLY A 334 -6.23 -21.83 -7.60
C GLY A 334 -6.29 -21.62 -6.08
N HIS A 335 -5.18 -21.21 -5.44
CA HIS A 335 -5.16 -20.94 -4.00
C HIS A 335 -5.76 -19.60 -3.63
N LEU A 336 -6.22 -19.49 -2.37
CA LEU A 336 -6.88 -18.31 -1.84
C LEU A 336 -5.91 -17.37 -1.15
N PHE A 337 -6.20 -16.09 -1.28
CA PHE A 337 -5.49 -14.97 -0.69
C PHE A 337 -6.45 -14.04 0.06
N ALA A 338 -5.95 -13.41 1.10
CA ALA A 338 -6.61 -12.28 1.73
C ALA A 338 -6.04 -10.99 1.13
N THR A 339 -6.90 -10.14 0.60
CA THR A 339 -6.52 -8.82 0.06
C THR A 339 -7.00 -7.73 1.02
N LEU A 340 -6.12 -6.81 1.36
CA LEU A 340 -6.38 -5.81 2.40
C LEU A 340 -5.91 -4.43 1.95
N ALA A 341 -6.82 -3.46 1.99
CA ALA A 341 -6.49 -2.07 1.77
C ALA A 341 -5.81 -1.45 3.00
N PRO A 342 -4.87 -0.48 2.83
CA PRO A 342 -4.30 0.28 3.92
C PRO A 342 -5.37 0.98 4.78
N HIS A 343 -5.09 1.11 6.07
CA HIS A 343 -5.96 1.75 7.06
C HIS A 343 -7.35 1.10 7.23
N THR A 344 -7.51 -0.14 6.81
CA THR A 344 -8.74 -0.93 7.00
C THR A 344 -8.50 -2.14 7.89
N SER A 345 -9.58 -2.78 8.33
CA SER A 345 -9.55 -3.99 9.14
C SER A 345 -10.34 -5.14 8.51
N GLY A 346 -10.89 -4.95 7.32
CA GLY A 346 -11.61 -5.96 6.55
C GLY A 346 -10.79 -6.42 5.36
N ALA A 347 -10.53 -7.71 5.26
CA ALA A 347 -9.88 -8.33 4.11
C ALA A 347 -10.90 -9.09 3.27
N ILE A 348 -10.76 -8.98 1.96
CA ILE A 348 -11.58 -9.71 0.99
C ILE A 348 -10.80 -10.93 0.53
N LEU A 349 -11.47 -12.08 0.50
CA LEU A 349 -10.88 -13.31 -0.03
C LEU A 349 -10.91 -13.26 -1.56
N CYS A 350 -9.76 -13.48 -2.15
CA CYS A 350 -9.56 -13.56 -3.59
C CYS A 350 -8.83 -14.85 -3.97
N ARG A 351 -9.06 -15.35 -5.18
CA ARG A 351 -8.41 -16.54 -5.72
C ARG A 351 -7.42 -16.15 -6.81
N LEU A 352 -6.20 -16.63 -6.70
CA LEU A 352 -5.18 -16.45 -7.75
C LEU A 352 -5.50 -17.37 -8.94
N ILE A 353 -5.61 -16.81 -10.15
CA ILE A 353 -5.90 -17.59 -11.35
C ILE A 353 -4.77 -17.63 -12.37
N GLY A 354 -3.75 -16.81 -12.20
CA GLY A 354 -2.61 -16.80 -13.13
C GLY A 354 -1.64 -15.67 -12.87
N PHE A 355 -0.63 -15.59 -13.71
CA PHE A 355 0.43 -14.60 -13.63
C PHE A 355 0.67 -13.94 -14.98
N THR A 356 0.97 -12.63 -14.96
CA THR A 356 1.30 -11.89 -16.17
C THR A 356 2.45 -10.91 -15.92
N ASP A 357 3.14 -10.49 -16.98
CA ASP A 357 4.30 -9.59 -16.84
C ASP A 357 3.88 -8.12 -16.74
N ILE A 358 3.38 -7.76 -15.58
CA ILE A 358 2.95 -6.40 -15.22
C ILE A 358 3.62 -5.94 -13.93
N LYS A 359 3.48 -4.67 -13.57
CA LYS A 359 3.95 -4.08 -12.30
C LYS A 359 2.80 -3.73 -11.34
N GLY A 360 1.86 -4.62 -11.20
CA GLY A 360 0.68 -4.51 -10.35
C GLY A 360 -0.08 -5.82 -10.35
N GLY A 361 -1.27 -5.86 -9.78
CA GLY A 361 -2.21 -6.98 -9.83
C GLY A 361 -3.48 -6.58 -10.57
N TYR A 362 -4.02 -7.47 -11.37
CA TYR A 362 -5.33 -7.28 -12.00
C TYR A 362 -6.42 -7.88 -11.13
N PHE A 363 -7.42 -7.05 -10.84
CA PHE A 363 -8.59 -7.41 -10.05
C PHE A 363 -9.87 -6.97 -10.76
N HIS A 364 -10.95 -7.66 -10.48
CA HIS A 364 -12.25 -7.21 -10.94
C HIS A 364 -12.62 -5.86 -10.29
N PRO A 365 -13.27 -4.92 -11.01
CA PRO A 365 -13.67 -3.60 -10.48
C PRO A 365 -14.43 -3.68 -9.14
N TYR A 366 -15.33 -4.63 -8.99
CA TYR A 366 -16.05 -4.85 -7.74
C TYR A 366 -15.16 -5.27 -6.58
N SER A 367 -14.14 -6.09 -6.83
CA SER A 367 -13.17 -6.49 -5.80
C SER A 367 -12.35 -5.29 -5.31
N VAL A 368 -11.95 -4.40 -6.22
CA VAL A 368 -11.22 -3.17 -5.89
C VAL A 368 -12.10 -2.21 -5.10
N ALA A 369 -13.30 -1.91 -5.60
CA ALA A 369 -14.22 -0.99 -4.94
C ALA A 369 -14.78 -1.51 -3.63
N GLY A 370 -14.96 -2.83 -3.49
CA GLY A 370 -15.34 -3.48 -2.22
C GLY A 370 -14.30 -3.30 -1.11
N ARG A 371 -13.03 -3.07 -1.46
CA ARG A 371 -11.98 -2.66 -0.53
C ARG A 371 -11.93 -1.15 -0.29
N ARG A 372 -12.86 -0.38 -0.86
CA ARG A 372 -12.95 1.08 -0.80
C ARG A 372 -11.72 1.74 -1.44
N ARG A 373 -11.28 1.21 -2.56
CA ARG A 373 -10.13 1.71 -3.33
C ARG A 373 -10.59 2.23 -4.67
N ASN A 374 -9.91 3.27 -5.13
CA ASN A 374 -10.02 3.77 -6.48
C ASN A 374 -8.97 3.09 -7.35
N SER A 375 -9.32 2.81 -8.61
CA SER A 375 -8.39 2.17 -9.53
C SER A 375 -7.46 3.19 -10.22
N ASP A 376 -6.99 4.19 -9.48
CA ASP A 376 -6.18 5.31 -9.97
C ASP A 376 -4.70 5.21 -9.59
N GLY A 377 -4.26 4.06 -9.10
CA GLY A 377 -2.90 3.80 -8.65
C GLY A 377 -2.79 3.52 -7.16
N ASP A 378 -3.89 3.20 -6.53
CA ASP A 378 -3.92 2.75 -5.15
C ASP A 378 -3.18 1.41 -5.00
N ILE A 379 -2.62 1.21 -3.81
CA ILE A 379 -1.79 0.05 -3.50
C ILE A 379 -2.46 -0.72 -2.37
N ASP A 380 -2.75 -1.99 -2.62
CA ASP A 380 -3.23 -2.93 -1.63
C ASP A 380 -2.19 -4.00 -1.32
N CYS A 381 -2.39 -4.71 -0.23
CA CYS A 381 -1.57 -5.87 0.06
C CYS A 381 -2.34 -7.17 -0.19
N VAL A 382 -1.59 -8.19 -0.61
CA VAL A 382 -2.05 -9.58 -0.67
C VAL A 382 -1.26 -10.43 0.30
N ILE A 383 -1.95 -11.40 0.91
CA ILE A 383 -1.43 -12.31 1.91
C ILE A 383 -1.93 -13.71 1.55
N LEU A 384 -1.09 -14.72 1.56
CA LEU A 384 -1.55 -16.11 1.46
C LEU A 384 -2.57 -16.39 2.56
N LEU A 385 -3.73 -16.94 2.23
CA LEU A 385 -4.80 -17.11 3.21
C LEU A 385 -4.35 -17.90 4.43
N LEU A 386 -3.61 -18.99 4.23
CA LEU A 386 -3.19 -19.81 5.35
C LEU A 386 -2.12 -19.11 6.22
N ASP A 387 -1.22 -18.32 5.62
CA ASP A 387 -0.32 -17.44 6.39
C ASP A 387 -1.12 -16.44 7.23
N CYS A 388 -2.17 -15.84 6.65
CA CYS A 388 -3.07 -14.95 7.39
C CYS A 388 -3.75 -15.66 8.57
N LEU A 389 -4.23 -16.89 8.38
CA LEU A 389 -4.95 -17.64 9.41
C LEU A 389 -4.04 -18.16 10.54
N VAL A 390 -2.82 -18.58 10.20
CA VAL A 390 -1.86 -19.21 11.16
C VAL A 390 -0.99 -18.16 11.85
N ASN A 391 -0.61 -17.10 11.15
CA ASN A 391 0.41 -16.15 11.62
C ASN A 391 -0.11 -14.81 12.09
N PHE A 392 -1.31 -14.39 11.64
CA PHE A 392 -1.91 -13.18 12.17
C PHE A 392 -2.16 -13.31 13.68
N SER A 393 -1.69 -12.35 14.45
CA SER A 393 -1.98 -12.31 15.89
C SER A 393 -2.44 -10.93 16.32
N ARG A 394 -3.64 -10.88 16.90
CA ARG A 394 -4.15 -9.68 17.56
C ARG A 394 -3.29 -9.25 18.75
N SER A 395 -2.61 -10.20 19.40
CA SER A 395 -1.72 -9.92 20.54
C SER A 395 -0.49 -9.08 20.19
N PHE A 396 -0.15 -8.94 18.91
CA PHE A 396 0.91 -8.03 18.45
C PHE A 396 0.42 -6.60 18.21
N LEU A 397 -0.88 -6.40 18.08
CA LEU A 397 -1.48 -5.11 17.79
C LEU A 397 -1.69 -4.34 19.10
N SER A 398 -1.50 -3.01 19.05
CA SER A 398 -1.87 -2.18 20.19
C SER A 398 -3.39 -2.08 20.32
N ALA A 399 -3.89 -1.83 21.54
CA ALA A 399 -5.32 -1.63 21.79
C ALA A 399 -5.86 -0.35 21.14
N ASN A 400 -4.99 0.58 20.74
CA ASN A 400 -5.35 1.81 20.08
C ASN A 400 -5.94 1.55 18.70
N ARG A 401 -7.00 2.28 18.33
CA ARG A 401 -7.64 2.19 17.02
C ARG A 401 -6.64 2.27 15.85
N GLY A 402 -5.68 3.17 15.92
CA GLY A 402 -4.63 3.31 14.91
C GLY A 402 -3.68 2.10 14.82
N GLY A 403 -3.48 1.37 15.91
CA GLY A 403 -2.65 0.15 15.93
C GLY A 403 -3.37 -1.08 15.33
N GLN A 404 -4.69 -1.06 15.29
CA GLN A 404 -5.52 -2.13 14.70
C GLN A 404 -5.81 -1.90 13.22
N MET A 405 -5.46 -0.75 12.66
CA MET A 405 -5.51 -0.51 11.23
C MET A 405 -4.43 -1.33 10.50
N ASP A 406 -4.64 -1.63 9.23
CA ASP A 406 -3.82 -2.54 8.43
C ASP A 406 -3.78 -3.97 9.01
N ALA A 407 -4.84 -4.42 9.64
CA ALA A 407 -4.93 -5.75 10.23
C ALA A 407 -6.15 -6.51 9.67
N PRO A 408 -6.01 -7.76 9.22
CA PRO A 408 -7.12 -8.55 8.69
C PRO A 408 -7.98 -9.12 9.83
N LEU A 409 -8.62 -8.24 10.61
CA LEU A 409 -9.47 -8.63 11.74
C LEU A 409 -10.76 -9.31 11.29
N ILE A 410 -11.22 -9.02 10.09
CA ILE A 410 -12.41 -9.60 9.47
C ILE A 410 -12.00 -10.10 8.09
N LEU A 411 -12.37 -11.35 7.79
CA LEU A 411 -12.29 -11.94 6.47
C LEU A 411 -13.71 -12.08 5.91
N THR A 412 -13.92 -11.64 4.68
CA THR A 412 -15.22 -11.71 4.02
C THR A 412 -15.11 -12.23 2.59
N THR A 413 -16.12 -12.96 2.16
CA THR A 413 -16.31 -13.38 0.76
C THR A 413 -17.43 -12.58 0.10
N ARG A 414 -18.15 -11.76 0.86
CA ARG A 414 -19.33 -11.05 0.34
C ARG A 414 -18.92 -9.74 -0.30
N LEU A 415 -19.33 -9.59 -1.55
CA LEU A 415 -19.31 -8.33 -2.31
C LEU A 415 -20.73 -8.09 -2.81
N LYS A 416 -21.39 -7.06 -2.30
CA LYS A 416 -22.71 -6.64 -2.78
C LYS A 416 -22.54 -5.43 -3.67
N PRO A 417 -22.84 -5.50 -4.98
CA PRO A 417 -22.65 -4.38 -5.90
C PRO A 417 -23.34 -3.09 -5.46
N SER A 418 -24.54 -3.17 -4.89
CA SER A 418 -25.28 -2.01 -4.39
C SER A 418 -24.61 -1.29 -3.19
N GLU A 419 -23.70 -1.94 -2.49
CA GLU A 419 -22.95 -1.39 -1.34
C GLU A 419 -21.52 -0.95 -1.72
N ILE A 420 -21.12 -1.19 -2.98
CA ILE A 420 -19.79 -0.89 -3.49
C ILE A 420 -19.76 0.58 -3.93
N ASP A 421 -18.55 1.17 -3.97
CA ASP A 421 -18.35 2.54 -4.42
C ASP A 421 -18.87 2.74 -5.86
N LYS A 422 -19.57 3.86 -6.08
CA LYS A 422 -20.19 4.17 -7.37
C LYS A 422 -19.23 4.15 -8.55
N GLU A 423 -17.96 4.41 -8.34
CA GLU A 423 -16.96 4.38 -9.41
C GLU A 423 -16.86 3.01 -10.09
N ALA A 424 -17.13 1.92 -9.38
CA ALA A 424 -17.17 0.58 -9.96
C ALA A 424 -18.41 0.32 -10.82
N MET A 425 -19.47 1.10 -10.64
CA MET A 425 -20.70 0.97 -11.41
C MET A 425 -20.60 1.60 -12.79
N ASN A 426 -19.64 2.51 -13.01
CA ASN A 426 -19.39 3.17 -14.29
C ASN A 426 -18.56 2.31 -15.25
N VAL A 427 -18.59 1.00 -15.09
CA VAL A 427 -17.98 0.05 -16.03
C VAL A 427 -18.96 -0.20 -17.16
N ASP A 428 -18.49 -0.03 -18.40
CA ASP A 428 -19.26 -0.37 -19.60
C ASP A 428 -19.44 -1.89 -19.67
N SER A 429 -20.68 -2.31 -19.86
CA SER A 429 -21.08 -3.73 -19.95
C SER A 429 -21.55 -4.13 -21.34
N GLY A 430 -21.42 -3.25 -22.34
CA GLY A 430 -21.81 -3.51 -23.73
C GLY A 430 -20.74 -4.24 -24.54
N PHE A 431 -21.15 -4.89 -25.62
CA PHE A 431 -20.24 -5.51 -26.59
C PHE A 431 -19.93 -4.58 -27.78
N SER A 432 -20.70 -3.53 -27.96
CA SER A 432 -20.51 -2.56 -29.03
C SER A 432 -21.17 -1.23 -28.69
N TYR A 433 -20.70 -0.16 -29.33
CA TYR A 433 -21.37 1.13 -29.30
C TYR A 433 -22.18 1.35 -30.56
N SER A 434 -23.31 2.03 -30.44
CA SER A 434 -24.13 2.43 -31.56
C SER A 434 -23.50 3.61 -32.33
N VAL A 435 -23.87 3.80 -33.59
CA VAL A 435 -23.48 4.99 -34.36
C VAL A 435 -23.90 6.27 -33.62
N ALA A 436 -25.12 6.28 -33.05
CA ALA A 436 -25.63 7.42 -32.30
C ALA A 436 -24.74 7.81 -31.09
N PHE A 437 -24.09 6.85 -30.43
CA PHE A 437 -23.11 7.14 -29.41
C PHE A 437 -21.93 7.96 -29.95
N TYR A 438 -21.35 7.54 -31.08
CA TYR A 438 -20.20 8.23 -31.67
C TYR A 438 -20.60 9.61 -32.21
N GLU A 439 -21.78 9.75 -32.82
CA GLU A 439 -22.30 11.04 -33.26
C GLU A 439 -22.53 12.00 -32.08
N ALA A 440 -23.07 11.49 -30.98
CA ALA A 440 -23.24 12.28 -29.76
C ALA A 440 -21.89 12.76 -29.21
N THR A 441 -20.84 11.92 -29.24
CA THR A 441 -19.49 12.32 -28.79
C THR A 441 -18.88 13.37 -29.70
N GLN A 442 -19.05 13.27 -31.02
CA GLN A 442 -18.61 14.29 -31.99
C GLN A 442 -19.34 15.62 -31.80
N ASN A 443 -20.61 15.57 -31.47
CA ASN A 443 -21.41 16.75 -31.15
C ASN A 443 -21.10 17.32 -29.75
N LYS A 444 -20.09 16.78 -29.06
CA LYS A 444 -19.62 17.21 -27.73
C LYS A 444 -20.70 17.22 -26.65
N ILE A 445 -21.63 16.28 -26.73
CA ILE A 445 -22.64 16.06 -25.70
C ILE A 445 -21.91 15.71 -24.38
N LEU A 446 -22.40 16.26 -23.28
CA LEU A 446 -21.80 15.98 -21.96
C LEU A 446 -21.84 14.50 -21.64
N PRO A 447 -20.76 13.91 -21.08
CA PRO A 447 -20.71 12.48 -20.77
C PRO A 447 -21.88 11.98 -19.91
N SER A 448 -22.41 12.80 -19.01
CA SER A 448 -23.57 12.49 -18.18
C SER A 448 -24.89 12.33 -18.96
N LEU A 449 -24.93 12.74 -20.21
CA LEU A 449 -26.09 12.60 -21.10
C LEU A 449 -25.92 11.45 -22.11
N LEU A 450 -24.80 10.72 -22.03
CA LEU A 450 -24.52 9.58 -22.91
C LEU A 450 -25.01 8.24 -22.35
N ASP A 451 -25.56 8.23 -21.14
CA ASP A 451 -26.04 7.00 -20.46
C ASP A 451 -27.07 6.23 -21.29
N GLU A 452 -27.87 6.92 -22.09
CA GLU A 452 -28.87 6.28 -22.97
C GLU A 452 -28.25 5.55 -24.19
N TYR A 453 -26.99 5.85 -24.51
CA TYR A 453 -26.25 5.26 -25.64
C TYR A 453 -25.27 4.17 -25.21
N ALA A 454 -25.06 3.98 -23.92
CA ALA A 454 -24.12 3.01 -23.37
C ALA A 454 -24.79 2.09 -22.34
N SER A 455 -24.26 0.91 -22.17
CA SER A 455 -24.71 -0.05 -21.17
C SER A 455 -23.73 -0.08 -19.99
N PHE A 456 -24.14 0.46 -18.86
CA PHE A 456 -23.33 0.46 -17.65
C PHE A 456 -23.76 -0.63 -16.66
N VAL A 457 -22.83 -1.09 -15.86
CA VAL A 457 -23.09 -2.05 -14.76
C VAL A 457 -24.15 -1.50 -13.82
N GLU A 458 -24.21 -0.17 -13.59
CA GLU A 458 -25.23 0.49 -12.75
C GLU A 458 -26.65 0.12 -13.20
N HIS A 459 -26.90 -0.01 -14.51
CA HIS A 459 -28.21 -0.37 -15.06
C HIS A 459 -28.58 -1.84 -14.80
N ARG A 460 -27.63 -2.67 -14.40
CA ARG A 460 -27.80 -4.11 -14.18
C ARG A 460 -27.91 -4.49 -12.70
N LEU A 461 -27.77 -3.51 -11.77
CA LEU A 461 -27.88 -3.75 -10.33
C LEU A 461 -29.26 -4.30 -9.97
N GLY A 462 -29.27 -5.31 -9.09
CA GLY A 462 -30.49 -6.00 -8.69
C GLY A 462 -31.02 -7.02 -9.68
N THR A 463 -30.33 -7.21 -10.80
CA THR A 463 -30.63 -8.29 -11.78
C THR A 463 -29.62 -9.45 -11.63
N GLU A 464 -29.88 -10.56 -12.30
CA GLU A 464 -28.92 -11.69 -12.34
C GLU A 464 -27.60 -11.29 -13.02
N GLY A 465 -27.64 -10.38 -14.00
CA GLY A 465 -26.46 -9.88 -14.70
C GLY A 465 -25.59 -8.90 -13.94
N GLN A 466 -25.79 -8.66 -12.64
CA GLN A 466 -24.98 -7.71 -11.88
C GLN A 466 -23.52 -8.16 -11.63
N TYR A 467 -23.25 -9.46 -11.69
CA TYR A 467 -21.92 -10.05 -11.46
C TYR A 467 -21.25 -10.58 -12.73
N GLU A 468 -22.02 -10.87 -13.76
CA GLU A 468 -21.55 -11.58 -14.95
C GLU A 468 -22.24 -11.09 -16.23
N GLY A 469 -21.77 -11.57 -17.37
CA GLY A 469 -22.24 -11.16 -18.68
C GLY A 469 -21.80 -9.75 -19.04
N ILE A 470 -20.67 -9.28 -18.52
CA ILE A 470 -20.07 -8.00 -18.89
C ILE A 470 -19.39 -8.17 -20.24
N GLY A 471 -19.74 -7.30 -21.20
CA GLY A 471 -19.12 -7.26 -22.52
C GLY A 471 -17.86 -6.40 -22.56
N PHE A 472 -17.30 -6.28 -23.75
CA PHE A 472 -16.20 -5.36 -24.04
C PHE A 472 -16.32 -4.92 -25.50
N THR A 473 -15.84 -3.71 -25.79
CA THR A 473 -16.00 -3.11 -27.12
C THR A 473 -14.71 -3.09 -27.94
N HIS A 474 -13.55 -3.28 -27.28
CA HIS A 474 -12.23 -3.19 -27.90
C HIS A 474 -11.34 -4.33 -27.43
N ASP A 475 -10.99 -5.24 -28.33
CA ASP A 475 -9.99 -6.26 -28.06
C ASP A 475 -8.56 -5.71 -28.21
N THR A 476 -7.64 -6.31 -27.52
CA THR A 476 -6.19 -6.01 -27.58
C THR A 476 -5.41 -7.31 -27.69
N ASP A 477 -4.19 -7.23 -28.21
CA ASP A 477 -3.38 -8.43 -28.43
C ASP A 477 -3.00 -9.12 -27.12
N HIS A 478 -2.61 -8.33 -26.12
CA HIS A 478 -2.21 -8.88 -24.80
C HIS A 478 -2.36 -7.87 -23.66
N ILE A 479 -2.93 -8.28 -22.51
CA ILE A 479 -3.13 -7.41 -21.35
C ILE A 479 -1.82 -6.90 -20.72
N ALA A 480 -0.71 -7.55 -20.97
CA ALA A 480 0.62 -7.14 -20.47
C ALA A 480 1.44 -6.34 -21.49
N GLU A 481 0.88 -5.99 -22.64
CA GLU A 481 1.58 -5.17 -23.63
C GLU A 481 1.71 -3.71 -23.21
N GLY A 482 2.57 -3.01 -23.94
CA GLY A 482 2.86 -1.62 -23.67
C GLY A 482 4.03 -1.41 -22.68
N PRO A 483 4.27 -0.17 -22.25
CA PRO A 483 5.39 0.15 -21.37
C PRO A 483 5.27 -0.55 -20.02
N LYS A 484 6.24 -1.37 -19.67
CA LYS A 484 6.31 -2.06 -18.36
C LYS A 484 6.65 -1.11 -17.19
N ARG A 485 7.04 0.11 -17.48
CA ARG A 485 7.41 1.11 -16.49
C ARG A 485 6.91 2.48 -16.91
N ASN A 486 6.24 3.16 -16.00
CA ASN A 486 5.79 4.52 -16.24
C ASN A 486 7.00 5.46 -16.32
N PRO A 487 7.20 6.16 -17.48
CA PRO A 487 8.32 7.12 -17.65
C PRO A 487 8.34 8.21 -16.58
N TYR A 488 7.20 8.58 -16.04
CA TYR A 488 7.09 9.57 -14.97
C TYR A 488 7.96 9.24 -13.74
N THR A 489 8.14 7.95 -13.42
CA THR A 489 8.95 7.52 -12.27
C THR A 489 10.44 7.73 -12.48
N SER A 490 10.91 7.79 -13.74
CA SER A 490 12.31 7.99 -14.08
C SER A 490 12.73 9.46 -14.17
N LEU A 491 11.77 10.40 -14.16
CA LEU A 491 12.04 11.82 -14.26
C LEU A 491 12.64 12.34 -12.95
N PRO A 492 13.73 13.15 -13.01
CA PRO A 492 14.58 13.42 -11.86
C PRO A 492 13.95 14.35 -10.81
N ASN A 493 13.07 15.24 -11.22
CA ASN A 493 12.48 16.24 -10.33
C ASN A 493 11.08 16.68 -10.78
N MET A 494 10.41 17.47 -9.95
CA MET A 494 9.04 17.93 -10.20
C MET A 494 8.93 18.79 -11.46
N LYS A 495 9.93 19.65 -11.75
CA LYS A 495 9.92 20.47 -12.96
C LYS A 495 9.94 19.60 -14.22
N ALA A 496 10.84 18.61 -14.28
CA ALA A 496 10.92 17.69 -15.42
C ALA A 496 9.60 16.90 -15.60
N LYS A 497 8.95 16.53 -14.51
CA LYS A 497 7.63 15.83 -14.53
C LYS A 497 6.54 16.72 -15.10
N VAL A 498 6.49 17.97 -14.67
CA VAL A 498 5.53 18.95 -15.17
C VAL A 498 5.81 19.26 -16.66
N ASP A 499 7.05 19.49 -17.03
CA ASP A 499 7.41 19.73 -18.44
C ASP A 499 6.99 18.57 -19.34
N ALA A 500 7.23 17.33 -18.93
CA ALA A 500 6.80 16.15 -19.69
C ALA A 500 5.27 16.06 -19.84
N GLN A 501 4.53 16.36 -18.79
CA GLN A 501 3.05 16.38 -18.85
C GLN A 501 2.53 17.48 -19.77
N PHE A 502 3.09 18.68 -19.71
CA PHE A 502 2.69 19.78 -20.57
C PHE A 502 3.12 19.57 -22.03
N THR A 503 4.25 18.92 -22.27
CA THR A 503 4.67 18.52 -23.61
C THR A 503 3.68 17.53 -24.20
N LEU A 504 3.26 16.54 -23.42
CA LEU A 504 2.22 15.60 -23.83
C LEU A 504 0.90 16.33 -24.10
N GLY A 505 0.49 17.24 -23.21
CA GLY A 505 -0.72 18.05 -23.36
C GLY A 505 -0.73 18.86 -24.66
N ALA A 506 0.42 19.40 -25.06
CA ALA A 506 0.56 20.15 -26.32
C ALA A 506 0.37 19.28 -27.58
N LEU A 507 0.56 17.97 -27.48
CA LEU A 507 0.35 17.00 -28.58
C LEU A 507 -1.10 16.51 -28.67
N LEU A 508 -1.92 16.80 -27.69
CA LEU A 508 -3.31 16.33 -27.61
C LEU A 508 -4.28 17.45 -27.98
N HIS A 509 -5.09 17.24 -29.00
CA HIS A 509 -6.08 18.22 -29.49
C HIS A 509 -7.10 18.66 -28.42
N GLY A 510 -7.45 17.78 -27.51
CA GLY A 510 -8.43 18.04 -26.45
C GLY A 510 -7.86 18.73 -25.20
N VAL A 511 -6.57 19.10 -25.17
CA VAL A 511 -5.92 19.69 -24.00
C VAL A 511 -5.55 21.14 -24.26
N ASP A 512 -6.13 22.05 -23.46
CA ASP A 512 -5.70 23.43 -23.36
C ASP A 512 -4.64 23.57 -22.28
N ASN A 513 -3.40 23.89 -22.66
CA ASN A 513 -2.27 24.04 -21.73
C ASN A 513 -2.45 25.20 -20.74
N GLN A 514 -3.17 26.25 -21.11
CA GLN A 514 -3.47 27.35 -20.18
C GLN A 514 -4.46 26.92 -19.12
N ASP A 515 -5.52 26.18 -19.47
CA ASP A 515 -6.47 25.60 -18.51
C ASP A 515 -5.77 24.54 -17.65
N GLN A 516 -4.93 23.67 -18.24
CA GLN A 516 -4.12 22.71 -17.51
C GLN A 516 -3.24 23.39 -16.46
N SER A 517 -2.55 24.47 -16.82
CA SER A 517 -1.74 25.28 -15.90
C SER A 517 -2.60 25.89 -14.79
N SER A 518 -3.73 26.48 -15.14
CA SER A 518 -4.65 27.08 -14.17
C SER A 518 -5.16 26.04 -13.15
N ARG A 519 -5.50 24.84 -13.59
CA ARG A 519 -5.97 23.75 -12.73
C ARG A 519 -4.84 23.22 -11.84
N LEU A 520 -3.64 23.04 -12.37
CA LEU A 520 -2.50 22.59 -11.58
C LEU A 520 -2.14 23.62 -10.48
N LEU A 521 -2.17 24.91 -10.81
CA LEU A 521 -1.97 25.98 -9.83
C LEU A 521 -3.05 25.97 -8.76
N ASP A 522 -4.34 26.01 -9.13
CA ASP A 522 -5.44 26.13 -8.16
C ASP A 522 -5.64 24.87 -7.33
N ARG A 523 -5.62 23.70 -7.96
CA ARG A 523 -5.97 22.45 -7.30
C ARG A 523 -4.84 21.82 -6.50
N HIS A 524 -3.60 22.14 -6.82
CA HIS A 524 -2.43 21.53 -6.20
C HIS A 524 -1.45 22.55 -5.62
N LEU A 525 -0.73 23.29 -6.47
CA LEU A 525 0.46 24.03 -6.02
C LEU A 525 0.15 25.20 -5.06
N LEU A 526 -0.90 25.98 -5.33
CA LEU A 526 -1.31 27.09 -4.45
C LEU A 526 -1.89 26.57 -3.11
N ARG A 527 -2.57 25.42 -3.12
CA ARG A 527 -3.07 24.79 -1.89
C ARG A 527 -1.93 24.30 -1.02
N ASP A 528 -0.94 23.65 -1.62
CA ASP A 528 0.24 23.18 -0.91
C ASP A 528 1.07 24.34 -0.35
N MET A 529 1.26 25.39 -1.13
CA MET A 529 1.95 26.59 -0.69
C MET A 529 1.25 27.22 0.53
N ARG A 530 -0.05 27.42 0.46
CA ARG A 530 -0.86 27.93 1.58
C ARG A 530 -0.73 27.02 2.82
N GLY A 531 -0.83 25.70 2.62
CA GLY A 531 -0.66 24.70 3.68
C GLY A 531 0.72 24.78 4.34
N ASN A 532 1.77 24.93 3.54
CA ASN A 532 3.14 25.04 4.01
C ASN A 532 3.39 26.34 4.79
N ILE A 533 2.88 27.49 4.31
CA ILE A 533 2.94 28.78 5.02
C ILE A 533 2.27 28.65 6.40
N ARG A 534 1.06 28.09 6.43
CA ARG A 534 0.33 27.85 7.69
C ARG A 534 1.10 26.93 8.63
N ALA A 535 1.63 25.82 8.12
CA ALA A 535 2.41 24.87 8.91
C ALA A 535 3.69 25.50 9.46
N PHE A 536 4.35 26.37 8.69
CA PHE A 536 5.52 27.13 9.14
C PHE A 536 5.16 28.06 10.31
N GLY A 537 4.06 28.80 10.22
CA GLY A 537 3.62 29.71 11.29
C GLY A 537 3.15 29.01 12.56
N GLN A 538 2.72 27.76 12.47
CA GLN A 538 2.17 26.97 13.60
C GLN A 538 3.10 25.88 14.10
N GLN A 539 4.30 25.76 13.57
CA GLN A 539 5.18 24.65 13.86
C GLN A 539 5.69 24.64 15.32
N ALA A 540 5.97 23.44 15.80
CA ALA A 540 6.68 23.22 17.05
C ALA A 540 8.20 23.14 16.82
N VAL A 541 8.96 23.40 17.88
CA VAL A 541 10.42 23.22 17.90
C VAL A 541 10.75 21.86 18.49
N ARG A 542 11.59 21.08 17.83
CA ARG A 542 11.93 19.71 18.20
C ARG A 542 13.38 19.53 18.61
N CYS A 543 13.63 18.76 19.65
CA CYS A 543 14.98 18.41 20.06
C CYS A 543 15.56 17.32 19.14
N LEU A 544 16.79 17.54 18.64
CA LEU A 544 17.52 16.60 17.81
C LEU A 544 18.03 15.36 18.59
N LYS A 545 18.16 15.46 19.95
CA LYS A 545 18.72 14.39 20.77
C LYS A 545 17.65 13.45 21.32
N CYS A 546 16.56 13.98 21.91
CA CYS A 546 15.50 13.19 22.55
C CYS A 546 14.17 13.22 21.81
N ASN A 547 14.07 13.96 20.71
CA ASN A 547 12.87 14.11 19.89
C ASN A 547 11.68 14.80 20.57
N HIS A 548 11.87 15.34 21.80
CA HIS A 548 10.82 16.06 22.50
C HIS A 548 10.44 17.33 21.74
N SER A 549 9.14 17.65 21.69
CA SER A 549 8.58 18.76 20.94
C SER A 549 8.09 19.87 21.87
N TYR A 550 8.47 21.10 21.58
CA TYR A 550 8.09 22.29 22.30
C TYR A 550 7.20 23.18 21.43
N ARG A 551 6.07 23.62 21.96
CA ARG A 551 5.24 24.64 21.31
C ARG A 551 5.98 25.98 21.20
N ARG A 552 6.78 26.33 22.22
CA ARG A 552 7.67 27.49 22.24
C ARG A 552 9.05 27.05 22.70
N PRO A 553 10.12 27.56 22.09
CA PRO A 553 11.47 27.19 22.51
C PRO A 553 11.71 27.60 23.99
N PRO A 554 12.36 26.75 24.79
CA PRO A 554 12.81 27.14 26.13
C PRO A 554 13.77 28.32 26.09
N LEU A 555 13.70 29.20 27.09
CA LEU A 555 14.59 30.37 27.22
C LEU A 555 16.08 30.03 27.18
N THR A 556 16.43 28.82 27.62
CA THR A 556 17.80 28.30 27.58
C THR A 556 18.30 27.93 26.20
N LYS A 557 17.46 27.99 25.15
CA LYS A 557 17.74 27.60 23.76
C LYS A 557 18.14 26.13 23.57
N LYS A 558 18.10 25.34 24.65
CA LYS A 558 18.42 23.91 24.68
C LYS A 558 17.25 23.11 25.24
N CYS A 559 17.21 21.85 24.90
CA CYS A 559 16.17 20.93 25.38
C CYS A 559 16.24 20.80 26.90
N ARG A 560 15.12 21.00 27.58
CA ARG A 560 14.99 20.87 29.05
C ARG A 560 14.26 19.60 29.47
N GLN A 561 14.07 18.65 28.55
CA GLN A 561 13.46 17.37 28.90
C GLN A 561 14.34 16.64 29.90
N ILE A 562 13.73 16.21 31.00
CA ILE A 562 14.40 15.40 32.02
C ILE A 562 14.67 14.03 31.41
N LYS A 563 15.90 13.58 31.53
CA LYS A 563 16.36 12.26 31.08
C LYS A 563 16.38 11.26 32.19
N ASP A 564 16.88 11.68 33.32
CA ASP A 564 17.07 10.85 34.49
C ASP A 564 17.11 11.72 35.75
N THR A 565 16.65 11.15 36.85
CA THR A 565 16.78 11.78 38.18
C THR A 565 17.70 10.87 39.00
N LYS A 566 18.81 11.40 39.45
CA LYS A 566 19.78 10.67 40.27
C LYS A 566 19.82 11.27 41.67
N ILE A 567 19.87 10.41 42.65
CA ILE A 567 20.09 10.82 44.02
C ILE A 567 21.60 10.90 44.23
N GLN A 568 22.07 11.99 44.79
CA GLN A 568 23.51 12.18 45.07
C GLN A 568 23.95 11.38 46.29
N ASP A 569 25.14 10.79 46.19
CA ASP A 569 25.76 10.07 47.30
C ASP A 569 26.32 11.00 48.36
N ILE A 570 26.52 12.27 48.04
CA ILE A 570 27.04 13.30 48.95
C ILE A 570 26.27 14.59 48.76
N CYS A 571 25.84 15.21 49.83
CA CYS A 571 25.17 16.51 49.79
C CYS A 571 26.12 17.61 49.35
N MET A 572 25.77 18.34 48.29
CA MET A 572 26.57 19.44 47.74
C MET A 572 26.61 20.69 48.65
N PHE A 573 25.67 20.81 49.62
CA PHE A 573 25.56 21.95 50.53
C PHE A 573 26.34 21.77 51.83
N CYS A 574 26.25 20.59 52.44
CA CYS A 574 26.89 20.34 53.73
C CYS A 574 27.98 19.27 53.72
N GLY A 575 28.16 18.57 52.59
CA GLY A 575 29.19 17.54 52.46
C GLY A 575 28.85 16.20 53.12
N GLU A 576 27.64 16.04 53.66
CA GLU A 576 27.21 14.81 54.36
C GLU A 576 26.99 13.68 53.31
N ALA A 577 27.45 12.48 53.68
CA ALA A 577 27.27 11.30 52.83
C ALA A 577 25.84 10.76 52.93
N ASN A 578 25.32 10.26 51.80
CA ASN A 578 23.98 9.67 51.65
C ASN A 578 24.05 8.16 51.35
N PRO A 579 24.53 7.35 52.31
CA PRO A 579 24.74 5.91 52.04
C PRO A 579 23.46 5.12 51.84
N ASN A 580 22.32 5.70 52.20
CA ASN A 580 21.00 5.04 52.10
C ASN A 580 20.15 5.54 50.91
N GLY A 581 20.70 6.38 50.02
CA GLY A 581 20.00 6.86 48.82
C GLY A 581 18.71 7.65 49.10
N LYS A 582 18.70 8.46 50.22
CA LYS A 582 17.53 9.30 50.56
C LYS A 582 17.43 10.48 49.62
N GLU A 583 16.20 10.91 49.33
CA GLU A 583 15.88 12.05 48.45
C GLU A 583 16.22 13.40 49.10
N GLU A 584 16.28 13.43 50.44
CA GLU A 584 16.64 14.62 51.22
C GLU A 584 17.83 14.34 52.13
N CYS A 585 18.70 15.32 52.27
CA CYS A 585 19.85 15.26 53.16
C CYS A 585 19.41 15.22 54.63
N THR A 586 19.86 14.23 55.37
CA THR A 586 19.50 14.05 56.77
C THR A 586 20.10 15.12 57.67
N ALA A 587 21.14 15.82 57.23
CA ALA A 587 21.83 16.83 58.03
C ALA A 587 21.32 18.26 57.82
N CYS A 588 20.97 18.65 56.60
CA CYS A 588 20.56 20.00 56.27
C CYS A 588 19.18 20.12 55.66
N GLY A 589 18.48 18.99 55.33
CA GLY A 589 17.15 19.00 54.77
C GLY A 589 17.08 19.36 53.25
N GLU A 590 18.24 19.59 52.60
CA GLU A 590 18.26 19.93 51.18
C GLU A 590 17.99 18.70 50.29
N SER A 591 17.36 18.93 49.14
CA SER A 591 17.10 17.87 48.18
C SER A 591 18.39 17.35 47.54
N LEU A 592 18.56 16.04 47.54
CA LEU A 592 19.69 15.34 46.94
C LEU A 592 19.39 14.87 45.51
N GLU A 593 18.22 15.20 45.00
CA GLU A 593 17.86 14.88 43.62
C GLU A 593 18.59 15.78 42.64
N VAL A 594 19.32 15.18 41.70
CA VAL A 594 19.92 15.86 40.57
C VAL A 594 19.27 15.40 39.30
N VAL A 595 18.70 16.36 38.61
CA VAL A 595 17.97 16.13 37.33
C VAL A 595 18.92 16.25 36.16
N GLU A 596 19.16 15.16 35.45
CA GLU A 596 19.89 15.18 34.18
C GLU A 596 18.98 15.68 33.06
N ILE A 597 19.30 16.88 32.55
CA ILE A 597 18.55 17.49 31.44
C ILE A 597 19.15 17.05 30.09
N CYS A 598 18.33 16.82 29.09
CA CYS A 598 18.75 16.41 27.75
C CYS A 598 19.78 17.35 27.10
N GLY A 599 19.64 18.67 27.27
CA GLY A 599 20.57 19.68 26.74
C GLY A 599 20.76 19.67 25.22
N GLY A 600 19.92 18.93 24.48
CA GLY A 600 20.03 18.76 23.03
C GLY A 600 19.69 20.04 22.26
N LYS A 601 20.31 20.21 21.06
CA LYS A 601 20.01 21.29 20.13
C LYS A 601 18.56 21.19 19.61
N LEU A 602 17.91 22.33 19.47
CA LEU A 602 16.55 22.44 18.97
C LEU A 602 16.55 22.77 17.46
N THR A 603 15.56 22.28 16.74
CA THR A 603 15.37 22.54 15.30
C THR A 603 13.91 22.80 14.97
N LEU A 604 13.67 23.52 13.88
CA LEU A 604 12.33 23.66 13.29
C LEU A 604 11.92 22.36 12.62
N THR A 605 10.62 22.06 12.62
CA THR A 605 10.03 20.90 11.94
C THR A 605 9.74 21.16 10.47
N VAL A 606 9.47 22.42 10.10
CA VAL A 606 9.24 22.88 8.73
C VAL A 606 10.31 23.89 8.37
N TYR A 607 11.07 23.63 7.31
CA TYR A 607 12.16 24.49 6.86
C TYR A 607 11.67 25.55 5.86
N PRO A 608 12.30 26.75 5.77
CA PRO A 608 11.97 27.77 4.77
C PRO A 608 11.97 27.26 3.34
N LYS A 609 12.94 26.42 2.96
CA LYS A 609 12.97 25.76 1.64
C LYS A 609 11.74 24.91 1.33
N SER A 610 11.09 24.34 2.35
CA SER A 610 9.87 23.57 2.16
C SER A 610 8.67 24.47 1.87
N VAL A 611 8.67 25.68 2.40
CA VAL A 611 7.61 26.66 2.22
C VAL A 611 7.70 27.29 0.82
N SER A 612 8.87 27.69 0.38
CA SER A 612 9.13 28.29 -0.94
C SER A 612 9.27 27.27 -2.09
N LYS A 613 9.16 25.99 -1.78
CA LYS A 613 9.45 24.85 -2.68
C LYS A 613 8.86 24.99 -4.10
N TYR A 614 7.64 25.48 -4.21
CA TYR A 614 6.92 25.56 -5.48
C TYR A 614 6.95 26.93 -6.15
N ARG A 615 7.57 27.93 -5.52
CA ARG A 615 7.61 29.31 -6.04
C ARG A 615 8.16 29.38 -7.48
N GLU A 616 9.35 28.83 -7.69
CA GLU A 616 9.99 28.82 -9.01
C GLU A 616 9.17 28.05 -10.05
N LEU A 617 8.61 26.90 -9.68
CA LEU A 617 7.80 26.10 -10.57
C LEU A 617 6.52 26.84 -10.99
N MET A 618 5.85 27.50 -10.05
CA MET A 618 4.63 28.28 -10.34
C MET A 618 4.96 29.48 -11.22
N THR A 619 6.03 30.21 -10.93
CA THR A 619 6.50 31.30 -11.78
C THR A 619 6.79 30.83 -13.20
N TYR A 620 7.47 29.69 -13.34
CA TYR A 620 7.73 29.07 -14.62
C TYR A 620 6.45 28.72 -15.39
N LEU A 621 5.48 28.09 -14.74
CA LEU A 621 4.21 27.72 -15.36
C LEU A 621 3.40 28.93 -15.83
N ILE A 622 3.30 29.96 -14.98
CA ILE A 622 2.56 31.18 -15.27
C ILE A 622 3.18 31.91 -16.47
N ASN A 623 4.50 31.97 -16.52
CA ASN A 623 5.20 32.67 -17.60
C ASN A 623 5.16 31.92 -18.94
N LYS A 624 5.26 30.58 -18.90
CA LYS A 624 5.33 29.76 -20.11
C LYS A 624 3.96 29.44 -20.72
N TYR A 625 2.98 29.09 -19.87
CA TYR A 625 1.70 28.57 -20.31
C TYR A 625 0.53 29.52 -19.98
N GLY A 626 0.76 30.51 -19.13
CA GLY A 626 -0.32 31.36 -18.64
C GLY A 626 -1.17 30.71 -17.55
N CYS A 627 -2.10 31.45 -17.03
CA CYS A 627 -3.12 30.99 -16.11
C CYS A 627 -4.28 32.00 -16.04
N SER A 628 -5.38 31.65 -15.37
CA SER A 628 -6.47 32.59 -15.10
C SER A 628 -5.98 33.76 -14.24
N ASP A 629 -6.58 34.94 -14.45
CA ASP A 629 -6.27 36.16 -13.68
C ASP A 629 -6.42 35.94 -12.17
N TYR A 630 -7.42 35.17 -11.77
CA TYR A 630 -7.64 34.85 -10.37
C TYR A 630 -6.47 34.03 -9.77
N ASN A 631 -5.96 33.05 -10.48
CA ASN A 631 -4.81 32.27 -10.02
C ASN A 631 -3.54 33.11 -9.99
N ARG A 632 -3.37 34.03 -10.94
CA ARG A 632 -2.27 35.00 -10.95
C ARG A 632 -2.31 35.91 -9.73
N GLN A 633 -3.49 36.45 -9.39
CA GLN A 633 -3.67 37.27 -8.19
C GLN A 633 -3.36 36.48 -6.91
N LYS A 634 -3.88 35.27 -6.79
CA LYS A 634 -3.54 34.39 -5.66
C LYS A 634 -2.05 34.12 -5.54
N PHE A 635 -1.39 33.82 -6.66
CA PHE A 635 0.03 33.56 -6.66
C PHE A 635 0.82 34.79 -6.19
N ASN A 636 0.51 35.97 -6.70
CA ASN A 636 1.14 37.21 -6.30
C ASN A 636 0.98 37.45 -4.79
N LEU A 637 -0.22 37.31 -4.26
CA LEU A 637 -0.49 37.45 -2.82
C LEU A 637 0.36 36.50 -1.98
N PHE A 638 0.44 35.22 -2.35
CA PHE A 638 1.26 34.27 -1.62
C PHE A 638 2.76 34.51 -1.81
N ASN A 639 3.15 35.01 -2.96
CA ASN A 639 4.51 35.39 -3.23
C ASN A 639 4.97 36.56 -2.36
N ASP A 640 4.12 37.59 -2.24
CA ASP A 640 4.35 38.75 -1.36
C ASP A 640 4.45 38.30 0.11
N TRP A 641 3.60 37.37 0.55
CA TRP A 641 3.70 36.80 1.90
C TRP A 641 5.01 36.05 2.13
N LEU A 642 5.54 35.36 1.12
CA LEU A 642 6.83 34.68 1.24
C LEU A 642 7.98 35.68 1.30
N ASP A 643 7.90 36.77 0.53
CA ASP A 643 8.91 37.83 0.54
C ASP A 643 8.89 38.55 1.91
N ASP A 644 7.70 38.86 2.47
CA ASP A 644 7.58 39.41 3.81
C ASP A 644 8.12 38.49 4.91
N LEU A 645 7.95 37.18 4.75
CA LEU A 645 8.42 36.19 5.72
C LEU A 645 9.95 35.95 5.68
N PHE A 646 10.56 36.03 4.50
CA PHE A 646 11.95 35.56 4.31
C PHE A 646 12.92 36.65 3.77
N ASP A 647 12.44 37.69 3.07
CA ASP A 647 13.27 38.71 2.41
C ASP A 647 13.34 40.03 3.16
N SER A 648 12.71 40.15 4.35
CA SER A 648 12.79 41.38 5.15
C SER A 648 14.19 41.66 5.67
N GLY A 649 15.14 41.94 4.74
CA GLY A 649 16.39 42.65 4.96
C GLY A 649 17.42 42.06 5.91
N SER A 650 17.18 40.87 6.46
CA SER A 650 18.10 40.21 7.37
C SER A 650 18.70 38.96 6.72
N LYS A 651 20.02 38.85 6.76
CA LYS A 651 20.77 37.61 6.55
C LYS A 651 19.99 36.45 7.08
N GLN A 652 19.96 35.33 6.36
CA GLN A 652 19.37 34.07 6.76
C GLN A 652 19.69 33.82 8.24
N GLN A 653 18.75 34.22 9.13
CA GLN A 653 18.91 34.03 10.56
C GLN A 653 18.84 32.55 10.82
N THR A 654 19.95 31.98 11.20
CA THR A 654 19.97 30.66 11.80
C THR A 654 19.17 30.71 13.10
N LEU A 655 18.73 29.57 13.64
CA LEU A 655 18.16 29.55 14.99
C LEU A 655 19.10 30.18 16.01
N ASP A 656 20.40 30.14 15.78
CA ASP A 656 21.41 30.80 16.60
C ASP A 656 21.33 32.34 16.50
N ASP A 657 20.96 32.92 15.35
CA ASP A 657 20.72 34.37 15.18
C ASP A 657 19.40 34.81 15.78
N PHE A 658 18.40 33.93 15.82
CA PHE A 658 17.10 34.23 16.43
C PHE A 658 17.15 34.15 17.96
N PHE A 659 18.11 33.41 18.48
CA PHE A 659 18.30 33.22 19.90
C PHE A 659 19.57 33.89 20.44
N GLY A 660 20.28 34.72 19.66
CA GLY A 660 21.36 35.67 19.91
C GLY A 660 22.42 35.29 20.88
#